data_46c046fea063e21fc039809b5cb151b2
#
_entry.id   46c046fea063e21fc039809b5cb151b2
#
_cell.length_a   1.000
_cell.length_b   1.000
_cell.length_c   1.000
_cell.angle_alpha   90.00
_cell.angle_beta   90.00
_cell.angle_gamma   90.00
#
_symmetry.space_group_name_H-M   'P 1'
#
loop_
_entity.id
_entity.type
_entity.pdbx_description
1 polymer ?
#
loop_
_entity_poly.entity_id
_entity_poly.type
_entity_poly.pdbx_seq_one_letter_code
_entity_poly.pdbx_strand_id
1 'polypeptide(L)'
;MKLKITITIVALFAMLTAGAQQVTSPNGNVQVNFSIDQGRPTYEMLYKGKVAIKPSHMGFELARDKHASKAMDETDLLDGFTVTSSNITSHDDTWAPVWGQYKAIRNNYNELEVDLYQQRANRKMIVRFRVYDDGMGFRYEFPLQKDLNYFIIKEEKTEFAMTGNHRAWWIAGDYDTQEYPVQVTRLSDIRGRITACARWDKPDGVGIRRTDYTEDRMRDAVVWDNASQTVFSPTGVQTSLQLKTDDGIYMNLHEAALVNYAAMHLNLDDQNMVFTSWLTPDATGYKGCMQAPCQTPWRTVLVSDDARDMLASSLILNLNEPCKIEDTSWIHPTKYCGVWWEMIVGHGAWNYTDEFPSVKLGQTDYSKAKPNGRHRANTAEVMRYIDFAANNGLDQVLVEGWNIGWEDWACMWKADVFDFVTPYPDFDIKFLNDYAHSKGVKLMMHHETSSSVINYERHMEKAYQLMNDYGYDAVKSGYVGDIIPRGDYHYSQSMNNHYLYAVQEAAKHHIMVNAHEAVRPTGLCRTWPNLVGNESARGTEYEAFYGSNPNHTVILPFTRFQGGPMDYTPGVLETRLENWSENQHIVHTTVVGQLALYVVMCSPLQMAADLPQNYEKFMDAYQFIRDVALDWDDSRYIDAEPGEYITVARKAKGTDNWFIGGKCDEKGHKVDVKLDFLEKGRKYEAIIYADDKTANYETNPAAYTITKKTVNQGDVLKMTEAPGGGFAISLKAL
;
A
#
# COMPACT_ATOMS: atom_id res chain seq x y z
N MET A 1 66.55 -20.68 -55.18
CA MET A 1 65.22 -20.12 -55.41
C MET A 1 64.37 -20.47 -54.20
N LYS A 2 64.21 -19.54 -53.20
CA LYS A 2 63.45 -19.73 -51.96
C LYS A 2 62.08 -19.09 -52.15
N LEU A 3 61.03 -19.92 -52.12
CA LEU A 3 59.66 -19.52 -52.22
C LEU A 3 59.19 -19.02 -50.84
N LYS A 4 58.87 -17.75 -50.75
CA LYS A 4 58.19 -17.18 -49.54
C LYS A 4 56.68 -17.36 -49.66
N ILE A 5 56.13 -18.17 -48.81
CA ILE A 5 54.66 -18.29 -48.66
C ILE A 5 54.27 -17.21 -47.66
N THR A 6 53.50 -16.22 -48.14
CA THR A 6 52.84 -15.21 -47.27
C THR A 6 51.45 -15.74 -46.87
N ILE A 7 51.26 -16.11 -45.61
CA ILE A 7 49.97 -16.48 -45.08
C ILE A 7 49.24 -15.19 -44.68
N THR A 8 48.20 -14.84 -45.41
CA THR A 8 47.27 -13.74 -45.05
C THR A 8 46.22 -14.31 -44.10
N ILE A 9 46.28 -13.96 -42.82
CA ILE A 9 45.23 -14.26 -41.85
C ILE A 9 44.11 -13.25 -42.09
N VAL A 10 43.03 -13.69 -42.69
CA VAL A 10 41.75 -12.94 -42.75
C VAL A 10 41.04 -13.17 -41.43
N ALA A 11 41.11 -12.18 -40.56
CA ALA A 11 40.27 -12.16 -39.34
C ALA A 11 38.82 -11.90 -39.75
N LEU A 12 38.01 -12.95 -39.76
CA LEU A 12 36.57 -12.87 -39.92
C LEU A 12 36.00 -12.29 -38.62
N PHE A 13 35.75 -10.98 -38.58
CA PHE A 13 34.87 -10.39 -37.58
C PHE A 13 33.45 -10.87 -37.90
N ALA A 14 33.00 -11.89 -37.20
CA ALA A 14 31.56 -12.19 -37.12
C ALA A 14 30.88 -11.02 -36.44
N MET A 15 30.23 -10.14 -37.20
CA MET A 15 29.20 -9.27 -36.65
C MET A 15 28.09 -10.19 -36.17
N LEU A 16 28.05 -10.49 -34.88
CA LEU A 16 26.86 -10.97 -34.19
C LEU A 16 25.83 -9.86 -34.36
N THR A 17 24.93 -10.01 -35.32
CA THR A 17 23.63 -9.32 -35.25
C THR A 17 23.03 -9.76 -33.93
N ALA A 18 22.93 -8.85 -32.96
CA ALA A 18 22.33 -9.11 -31.67
C ALA A 18 20.87 -9.48 -31.93
N GLY A 19 20.57 -10.77 -31.97
CA GLY A 19 19.23 -11.28 -31.96
C GLY A 19 18.55 -10.84 -30.64
N ALA A 20 17.25 -10.59 -30.65
CA ALA A 20 16.51 -10.28 -29.45
C ALA A 20 16.72 -11.39 -28.41
N GLN A 21 17.02 -10.99 -27.17
CA GLN A 21 17.09 -11.93 -26.03
C GLN A 21 15.66 -12.20 -25.57
N GLN A 22 15.29 -13.47 -25.44
CA GLN A 22 13.93 -13.87 -25.07
C GLN A 22 13.92 -14.74 -23.82
N VAL A 23 12.98 -14.47 -22.92
CA VAL A 23 12.67 -15.32 -21.76
C VAL A 23 11.17 -15.51 -21.65
N THR A 24 10.74 -16.71 -21.25
CA THR A 24 9.32 -17.03 -21.04
C THR A 24 9.10 -17.46 -19.59
N SER A 25 7.87 -17.30 -19.10
CA SER A 25 7.47 -17.86 -17.81
C SER A 25 7.55 -19.39 -17.82
N PRO A 26 7.55 -20.05 -16.64
CA PRO A 26 7.57 -21.51 -16.55
C PRO A 26 6.44 -22.20 -17.33
N ASN A 27 5.22 -21.63 -17.34
CA ASN A 27 4.08 -22.15 -18.12
C ASN A 27 4.05 -21.68 -19.59
N GLY A 28 4.96 -20.77 -19.99
CA GLY A 28 5.07 -20.24 -21.35
C GLY A 28 4.03 -19.17 -21.73
N ASN A 29 3.17 -18.73 -20.81
CA ASN A 29 2.13 -17.74 -21.13
C ASN A 29 2.66 -16.31 -21.17
N VAL A 30 3.65 -15.97 -20.35
CA VAL A 30 4.30 -14.66 -20.34
C VAL A 30 5.64 -14.76 -21.07
N GLN A 31 5.88 -13.86 -22.00
CA GLN A 31 7.13 -13.77 -22.76
C GLN A 31 7.67 -12.35 -22.69
N VAL A 32 8.96 -12.21 -22.46
CA VAL A 32 9.67 -10.93 -22.50
C VAL A 32 10.74 -11.02 -23.58
N ASN A 33 10.76 -10.06 -24.47
CA ASN A 33 11.80 -9.86 -25.49
C ASN A 33 12.61 -8.62 -25.12
N PHE A 34 13.91 -8.77 -25.06
CA PHE A 34 14.85 -7.65 -24.85
C PHE A 34 15.71 -7.44 -26.11
N SER A 35 15.93 -6.21 -26.48
CA SER A 35 16.77 -5.84 -27.62
C SER A 35 17.46 -4.50 -27.41
N ILE A 36 18.41 -4.18 -28.27
CA ILE A 36 18.98 -2.83 -28.38
C ILE A 36 18.44 -2.19 -29.66
N ASP A 37 17.61 -1.16 -29.51
CA ASP A 37 17.09 -0.36 -30.61
C ASP A 37 17.91 0.94 -30.75
N GLN A 38 18.70 1.08 -31.83
CA GLN A 38 19.59 2.25 -32.07
C GLN A 38 20.47 2.61 -30.87
N GLY A 39 20.96 1.60 -30.16
CA GLY A 39 21.77 1.76 -28.96
C GLY A 39 20.96 1.95 -27.64
N ARG A 40 19.64 1.94 -27.69
CA ARG A 40 18.74 2.07 -26.53
C ARG A 40 18.28 0.71 -26.05
N PRO A 41 18.44 0.37 -24.77
CA PRO A 41 17.83 -0.81 -24.18
C PRO A 41 16.30 -0.73 -24.33
N THR A 42 15.69 -1.81 -24.83
CA THR A 42 14.26 -1.86 -25.19
C THR A 42 13.71 -3.23 -24.82
N TYR A 43 12.53 -3.27 -24.22
CA TYR A 43 11.84 -4.51 -23.92
C TYR A 43 10.40 -4.51 -24.46
N GLU A 44 9.84 -5.69 -24.64
CA GLU A 44 8.46 -5.94 -25.02
C GLU A 44 7.93 -7.10 -24.17
N MET A 45 6.65 -7.08 -23.82
CA MET A 45 6.00 -8.15 -23.07
C MET A 45 4.78 -8.68 -23.82
N LEU A 46 4.68 -10.01 -23.93
CA LEU A 46 3.55 -10.70 -24.51
C LEU A 46 2.86 -11.58 -23.43
N TYR A 47 1.56 -11.69 -23.53
CA TYR A 47 0.75 -12.61 -22.74
C TYR A 47 -0.10 -13.50 -23.66
N LYS A 48 0.09 -14.83 -23.55
CA LYS A 48 -0.55 -15.84 -24.41
C LYS A 48 -0.41 -15.50 -25.91
N GLY A 49 0.79 -15.01 -26.31
CA GLY A 49 1.13 -14.63 -27.67
C GLY A 49 0.60 -13.28 -28.16
N LYS A 50 -0.17 -12.55 -27.33
CA LYS A 50 -0.61 -11.18 -27.61
C LYS A 50 0.32 -10.17 -26.95
N VAL A 51 0.64 -9.07 -27.63
CA VAL A 51 1.42 -7.97 -27.03
C VAL A 51 0.62 -7.32 -25.90
N ALA A 52 1.17 -7.33 -24.70
CA ALA A 52 0.64 -6.64 -23.53
C ALA A 52 1.33 -5.27 -23.33
N ILE A 53 2.65 -5.22 -23.44
CA ILE A 53 3.47 -4.01 -23.46
C ILE A 53 4.20 -3.96 -24.80
N LYS A 54 4.02 -2.91 -25.58
CA LYS A 54 4.74 -2.67 -26.83
C LYS A 54 6.22 -2.38 -26.56
N PRO A 55 7.13 -2.37 -27.56
CA PRO A 55 8.51 -1.98 -27.39
C PRO A 55 8.64 -0.69 -26.60
N SER A 56 9.31 -0.76 -25.46
CA SER A 56 9.42 0.26 -24.43
C SER A 56 10.89 0.49 -24.08
N HIS A 57 11.34 1.74 -24.07
CA HIS A 57 12.72 2.08 -23.80
C HIS A 57 13.02 2.08 -22.29
N MET A 58 14.31 1.94 -22.00
CA MET A 58 14.84 1.84 -20.62
C MET A 58 16.08 2.71 -20.49
N GLY A 59 16.32 3.26 -19.29
CA GLY A 59 17.55 4.01 -19.01
C GLY A 59 17.36 5.16 -18.02
N PHE A 60 18.39 6.03 -17.93
CA PHE A 60 18.43 7.10 -16.95
C PHE A 60 19.02 8.39 -17.52
N GLU A 61 18.43 9.52 -17.15
CA GLU A 61 19.08 10.82 -17.18
C GLU A 61 19.86 11.00 -15.87
N LEU A 62 21.13 11.40 -15.96
CA LEU A 62 21.97 11.62 -14.79
C LEU A 62 22.11 13.12 -14.52
N ALA A 63 22.13 13.49 -13.24
CA ALA A 63 22.45 14.84 -12.84
C ALA A 63 23.98 15.03 -12.77
N ARG A 64 24.42 16.25 -13.06
CA ARG A 64 25.82 16.63 -12.87
C ARG A 64 26.07 16.91 -11.39
N ASP A 65 27.02 16.21 -10.81
CA ASP A 65 27.55 16.60 -9.51
C ASP A 65 28.46 17.82 -9.67
N LYS A 66 28.02 18.96 -9.18
CA LYS A 66 28.78 20.24 -9.20
C LYS A 66 30.07 20.17 -8.40
N HIS A 67 30.24 19.18 -7.55
CA HIS A 67 31.40 18.99 -6.67
C HIS A 67 32.32 17.86 -7.16
N ALA A 68 31.97 17.13 -8.21
CA ALA A 68 32.84 16.14 -8.79
C ALA A 68 34.13 16.80 -9.33
N SER A 69 35.30 16.31 -8.89
CA SER A 69 36.62 16.85 -9.23
C SER A 69 37.00 16.68 -10.70
N LYS A 70 36.23 15.95 -11.48
CA LYS A 70 36.25 15.86 -12.95
C LYS A 70 34.85 16.16 -13.44
N ALA A 71 34.73 16.98 -14.49
CA ALA A 71 33.48 17.05 -15.22
C ALA A 71 33.08 15.60 -15.54
N MET A 72 32.11 15.07 -14.80
CA MET A 72 31.51 13.79 -15.16
C MET A 72 31.02 13.98 -16.58
N ASP A 73 31.36 13.05 -17.44
CA ASP A 73 30.96 13.06 -18.82
C ASP A 73 29.45 13.30 -18.87
N GLU A 74 28.99 14.18 -19.74
CA GLU A 74 27.57 14.56 -19.90
C GLU A 74 26.69 13.39 -20.40
N THR A 75 27.24 12.19 -20.36
CA THR A 75 26.61 11.01 -20.95
C THR A 75 25.61 10.37 -20.00
N ASP A 76 24.34 10.46 -20.37
CA ASP A 76 23.24 9.73 -19.75
C ASP A 76 23.34 8.22 -20.02
N LEU A 77 22.61 7.43 -19.24
CA LEU A 77 22.48 5.98 -19.45
C LEU A 77 21.23 5.67 -20.29
N LEU A 78 21.02 6.38 -21.38
CA LEU A 78 19.86 6.25 -22.28
C LEU A 78 20.17 5.45 -23.54
N ASP A 79 21.36 5.64 -24.11
CA ASP A 79 21.73 5.07 -25.40
C ASP A 79 23.23 4.71 -25.49
N GLY A 80 23.67 4.24 -26.68
CA GLY A 80 25.05 3.85 -26.94
C GLY A 80 25.43 2.52 -26.29
N PHE A 81 24.45 1.72 -25.89
CA PHE A 81 24.67 0.41 -25.31
C PHE A 81 24.83 -0.70 -26.37
N THR A 82 25.60 -1.68 -25.97
CA THR A 82 25.70 -2.98 -26.65
C THR A 82 25.55 -4.09 -25.62
N VAL A 83 24.96 -5.21 -26.00
CA VAL A 83 24.91 -6.42 -25.15
C VAL A 83 26.29 -7.07 -25.16
N THR A 84 26.89 -7.29 -24.01
CA THR A 84 28.18 -7.99 -23.89
C THR A 84 28.01 -9.46 -23.51
N SER A 85 26.98 -9.77 -22.72
CA SER A 85 26.56 -11.13 -22.40
C SER A 85 25.11 -11.19 -22.03
N SER A 86 24.51 -12.37 -22.10
CA SER A 86 23.20 -12.66 -21.54
C SER A 86 23.14 -14.08 -21.00
N ASN A 87 22.37 -14.28 -19.95
CA ASN A 87 22.22 -15.57 -19.30
C ASN A 87 20.76 -15.80 -18.92
N ILE A 88 20.28 -17.04 -19.11
CA ILE A 88 18.93 -17.45 -18.67
C ILE A 88 19.09 -18.55 -17.63
N THR A 89 18.38 -18.36 -16.50
CA THR A 89 18.31 -19.34 -15.41
C THR A 89 16.86 -19.57 -15.01
N SER A 90 16.60 -20.66 -14.32
CA SER A 90 15.28 -21.00 -13.77
C SER A 90 15.37 -21.16 -12.26
N HIS A 91 14.31 -20.78 -11.56
CA HIS A 91 14.22 -20.89 -10.12
C HIS A 91 12.84 -21.43 -9.72
N ASP A 92 12.82 -22.36 -8.77
CA ASP A 92 11.58 -22.92 -8.24
C ASP A 92 11.79 -23.34 -6.79
N ASP A 93 11.33 -22.53 -5.86
CA ASP A 93 11.29 -22.84 -4.44
C ASP A 93 9.95 -22.47 -3.80
N THR A 94 9.80 -22.77 -2.53
CA THR A 94 8.60 -22.43 -1.75
C THR A 94 9.02 -21.91 -0.39
N TRP A 95 8.42 -20.82 0.03
CA TRP A 95 8.66 -20.22 1.35
C TRP A 95 7.35 -20.03 2.12
N ALA A 96 7.45 -19.95 3.45
CA ALA A 96 6.31 -19.73 4.33
C ALA A 96 6.34 -18.29 4.86
N PRO A 97 5.28 -17.51 4.64
CA PRO A 97 5.15 -16.18 5.24
C PRO A 97 4.90 -16.27 6.74
N VAL A 98 5.32 -15.26 7.50
CA VAL A 98 5.04 -15.16 8.94
C VAL A 98 3.52 -15.00 9.14
N TRP A 99 2.89 -14.22 8.30
CA TRP A 99 1.43 -14.04 8.19
C TRP A 99 1.06 -13.74 6.73
N GLY A 100 -0.21 -13.87 6.35
CA GLY A 100 -0.65 -13.50 5.00
C GLY A 100 -1.80 -14.35 4.46
N GLN A 101 -1.90 -14.41 3.13
CA GLN A 101 -3.00 -15.06 2.43
C GLN A 101 -2.85 -16.59 2.30
N TYR A 102 -1.63 -17.10 2.40
CA TYR A 102 -1.29 -18.49 2.09
C TYR A 102 -0.28 -19.03 3.10
N LYS A 103 -0.44 -20.30 3.47
CA LYS A 103 0.51 -21.02 4.31
C LYS A 103 1.90 -21.15 3.68
N ALA A 104 1.93 -21.24 2.34
CA ALA A 104 3.16 -21.42 1.57
C ALA A 104 3.01 -20.71 0.22
N ILE A 105 4.04 -20.01 -0.19
CA ILE A 105 4.09 -19.25 -1.44
C ILE A 105 5.18 -19.85 -2.33
N ARG A 106 4.80 -20.29 -3.52
CA ARG A 106 5.75 -20.76 -4.54
C ARG A 106 6.40 -19.56 -5.21
N ASN A 107 7.72 -19.62 -5.37
CA ASN A 107 8.52 -18.65 -6.07
C ASN A 107 9.15 -19.32 -7.30
N ASN A 108 8.43 -19.32 -8.40
CA ASN A 108 8.78 -20.03 -9.62
C ASN A 108 8.87 -19.08 -10.81
N TYR A 109 10.06 -18.88 -11.34
CA TYR A 109 10.31 -17.96 -12.44
C TYR A 109 11.48 -18.40 -13.33
N ASN A 110 11.52 -17.89 -14.55
CA ASN A 110 12.71 -17.86 -15.36
C ASN A 110 13.32 -16.45 -15.33
N GLU A 111 14.64 -16.37 -15.22
CA GLU A 111 15.36 -15.11 -15.12
C GLU A 111 16.22 -14.91 -16.37
N LEU A 112 16.16 -13.70 -16.94
CA LEU A 112 17.08 -13.23 -17.97
C LEU A 112 17.94 -12.11 -17.37
N GLU A 113 19.25 -12.32 -17.34
CA GLU A 113 20.26 -11.31 -17.06
C GLU A 113 20.90 -10.84 -18.37
N VAL A 114 20.96 -9.52 -18.57
CA VAL A 114 21.59 -8.91 -19.75
C VAL A 114 22.64 -7.90 -19.31
N ASP A 115 23.90 -8.20 -19.63
CA ASP A 115 25.01 -7.28 -19.40
C ASP A 115 25.13 -6.28 -20.53
N LEU A 116 25.09 -5.00 -20.20
CA LEU A 116 25.16 -3.88 -21.11
C LEU A 116 26.45 -3.09 -20.93
N TYR A 117 27.04 -2.66 -22.02
CA TYR A 117 28.24 -1.82 -22.05
C TYR A 117 28.02 -0.59 -22.92
N GLN A 118 28.25 0.58 -22.34
CA GLN A 118 28.23 1.87 -23.02
C GLN A 118 29.67 2.31 -23.32
N GLN A 119 30.11 2.09 -24.55
CA GLN A 119 31.52 2.25 -24.93
C GLN A 119 32.04 3.68 -24.75
N ARG A 120 31.23 4.69 -25.15
CA ARG A 120 31.65 6.11 -25.12
C ARG A 120 31.96 6.62 -23.71
N ALA A 121 31.28 6.08 -22.68
CA ALA A 121 31.45 6.46 -21.28
C ALA A 121 32.17 5.40 -20.44
N ASN A 122 32.53 4.25 -21.03
CA ASN A 122 33.16 3.11 -20.38
C ASN A 122 32.35 2.64 -19.15
N ARG A 123 31.00 2.49 -19.31
CA ARG A 123 30.08 2.17 -18.24
C ARG A 123 29.37 0.86 -18.49
N LYS A 124 29.11 0.14 -17.40
CA LYS A 124 28.35 -1.12 -17.39
C LYS A 124 27.05 -0.92 -16.65
N MET A 125 26.01 -1.56 -17.15
CA MET A 125 24.69 -1.68 -16.52
C MET A 125 24.17 -3.08 -16.80
N ILE A 126 23.49 -3.68 -15.84
CA ILE A 126 22.83 -4.97 -16.00
C ILE A 126 21.33 -4.71 -15.94
N VAL A 127 20.57 -5.36 -16.81
CA VAL A 127 19.13 -5.42 -16.74
C VAL A 127 18.73 -6.86 -16.44
N ARG A 128 18.00 -7.05 -15.36
CA ARG A 128 17.55 -8.36 -14.89
C ARG A 128 16.04 -8.46 -14.96
N PHE A 129 15.51 -9.46 -15.67
CA PHE A 129 14.10 -9.78 -15.76
C PHE A 129 13.83 -11.08 -15.01
N ARG A 130 12.79 -11.12 -14.17
CA ARG A 130 12.18 -12.33 -13.61
C ARG A 130 10.78 -12.47 -14.16
N VAL A 131 10.51 -13.56 -14.85
CA VAL A 131 9.25 -13.79 -15.56
C VAL A 131 8.52 -14.95 -14.88
N TYR A 132 7.39 -14.60 -14.27
CA TYR A 132 6.47 -15.48 -13.56
C TYR A 132 5.27 -15.83 -14.44
N ASP A 133 4.45 -16.80 -14.02
CA ASP A 133 3.25 -17.20 -14.76
C ASP A 133 2.16 -16.12 -14.78
N ASP A 134 2.20 -15.20 -13.84
CA ASP A 134 1.25 -14.09 -13.61
C ASP A 134 1.85 -12.69 -13.90
N GLY A 135 3.08 -12.61 -14.45
CA GLY A 135 3.68 -11.35 -14.80
C GLY A 135 5.20 -11.34 -14.84
N MET A 136 5.76 -10.16 -14.72
CA MET A 136 7.21 -9.97 -14.67
C MET A 136 7.62 -8.88 -13.67
N GLY A 137 8.86 -8.99 -13.18
CA GLY A 137 9.60 -7.88 -12.60
C GLY A 137 10.92 -7.68 -13.31
N PHE A 138 11.37 -6.45 -13.45
CA PHE A 138 12.72 -6.14 -13.92
C PHE A 138 13.34 -5.01 -13.11
N ARG A 139 14.69 -5.01 -13.04
CA ARG A 139 15.44 -3.96 -12.37
C ARG A 139 16.77 -3.70 -13.07
N TYR A 140 17.38 -2.60 -12.71
CA TYR A 140 18.72 -2.23 -13.14
C TYR A 140 19.70 -2.50 -12.00
N GLU A 141 20.88 -3.03 -12.37
CA GLU A 141 21.99 -3.26 -11.45
C GLU A 141 23.24 -2.55 -11.98
N PHE A 142 23.95 -1.90 -11.09
CA PHE A 142 25.17 -1.14 -11.40
C PHE A 142 26.33 -1.80 -10.66
N PRO A 143 27.18 -2.61 -11.37
CA PRO A 143 28.31 -3.25 -10.75
C PRO A 143 29.37 -2.23 -10.35
N LEU A 144 30.23 -2.58 -9.39
CA LEU A 144 31.38 -1.75 -9.03
C LEU A 144 32.26 -1.50 -10.23
N GLN A 145 32.49 -0.23 -10.57
CA GLN A 145 33.24 0.20 -11.76
C GLN A 145 33.82 1.59 -11.57
N LYS A 146 34.88 1.90 -12.31
CA LYS A 146 35.62 3.15 -12.14
C LYS A 146 34.83 4.38 -12.59
N ASP A 147 34.14 4.30 -13.73
CA ASP A 147 33.54 5.45 -14.40
C ASP A 147 32.07 5.66 -14.10
N LEU A 148 31.48 4.87 -13.15
CA LEU A 148 30.16 5.02 -12.58
C LEU A 148 30.15 4.44 -11.15
N ASN A 149 30.87 5.06 -10.23
CA ASN A 149 30.96 4.62 -8.84
C ASN A 149 29.95 5.33 -7.94
N TYR A 150 29.90 6.64 -8.03
CA TYR A 150 28.88 7.49 -7.41
C TYR A 150 28.18 8.31 -8.48
N PHE A 151 26.86 8.31 -8.49
CA PHE A 151 26.10 9.04 -9.49
C PHE A 151 24.73 9.45 -8.95
N ILE A 152 24.17 10.49 -9.58
CA ILE A 152 22.87 11.03 -9.19
C ILE A 152 21.90 10.83 -10.35
N ILE A 153 20.79 10.18 -10.06
CA ILE A 153 19.68 10.01 -10.99
C ILE A 153 18.86 11.30 -11.00
N LYS A 154 18.79 11.94 -12.16
CA LYS A 154 17.89 13.06 -12.42
C LYS A 154 16.50 12.55 -12.75
N GLU A 155 16.40 11.51 -13.60
CA GLU A 155 15.17 10.84 -13.94
C GLU A 155 15.43 9.41 -14.42
N GLU A 156 14.59 8.47 -14.02
CA GLU A 156 14.49 7.16 -14.64
C GLU A 156 13.53 7.23 -15.81
N LYS A 157 13.97 6.77 -16.99
CA LYS A 157 13.20 6.79 -18.25
C LYS A 157 12.72 5.40 -18.65
N THR A 158 12.18 4.67 -17.68
CA THR A 158 11.52 3.39 -17.93
C THR A 158 10.15 3.63 -18.53
N GLU A 159 9.92 3.11 -19.72
CA GLU A 159 8.66 3.23 -20.44
C GLU A 159 7.80 1.96 -20.27
N PHE A 160 6.48 2.16 -20.35
CA PHE A 160 5.45 1.13 -20.44
C PHE A 160 4.50 1.55 -21.57
N ALA A 161 4.76 1.11 -22.78
CA ALA A 161 4.00 1.51 -23.98
C ALA A 161 2.75 0.64 -24.12
N MET A 162 1.59 1.23 -23.86
CA MET A 162 0.29 0.54 -23.89
C MET A 162 -0.15 0.22 -25.30
N THR A 163 -0.89 -0.87 -25.46
CA THR A 163 -1.43 -1.30 -26.77
C THR A 163 -2.61 -0.46 -27.23
N GLY A 164 -3.20 0.34 -26.35
CA GLY A 164 -4.35 1.18 -26.69
C GLY A 164 -4.78 2.10 -25.54
N ASN A 165 -5.91 2.76 -25.75
CA ASN A 165 -6.57 3.63 -24.78
C ASN A 165 -7.37 2.79 -23.77
N HIS A 166 -6.68 2.15 -22.82
CA HIS A 166 -7.26 1.19 -21.88
C HIS A 166 -8.13 1.85 -20.80
N ARG A 167 -9.04 1.06 -20.22
CA ARG A 167 -9.71 1.42 -18.95
C ARG A 167 -8.68 1.36 -17.82
N ALA A 168 -8.69 2.37 -16.96
CA ALA A 168 -7.74 2.50 -15.85
C ALA A 168 -8.45 2.82 -14.54
N TRP A 169 -7.95 2.26 -13.44
CA TRP A 169 -8.28 2.61 -12.07
C TRP A 169 -7.06 3.31 -11.49
N TRP A 170 -7.17 4.60 -11.23
CA TRP A 170 -6.03 5.46 -10.96
C TRP A 170 -6.33 6.58 -9.96
N ILE A 171 -5.31 7.08 -9.31
CA ILE A 171 -5.33 8.34 -8.55
C ILE A 171 -4.29 9.29 -9.13
N ALA A 172 -4.46 10.60 -8.90
CA ALA A 172 -3.53 11.62 -9.39
C ALA A 172 -2.12 11.40 -8.83
N GLY A 173 -1.13 11.63 -9.67
CA GLY A 173 0.28 11.56 -9.29
C GLY A 173 0.65 12.72 -8.36
N ASP A 174 1.08 12.39 -7.15
CA ASP A 174 1.42 13.34 -6.10
C ASP A 174 2.63 12.84 -5.31
N TYR A 175 3.47 13.75 -4.83
CA TYR A 175 4.69 13.39 -4.10
C TYR A 175 4.48 13.22 -2.59
N ASP A 176 3.31 13.63 -2.07
CA ASP A 176 3.07 13.74 -0.63
C ASP A 176 1.86 12.96 -0.14
N THR A 177 0.85 12.70 -0.99
CA THR A 177 -0.35 11.97 -0.58
C THR A 177 -0.81 10.93 -1.60
N GLN A 178 -1.45 9.87 -1.11
CA GLN A 178 -2.12 8.81 -1.88
C GLN A 178 -3.61 8.71 -1.54
N GLU A 179 -4.15 9.66 -0.82
CA GLU A 179 -5.51 9.64 -0.28
C GLU A 179 -6.54 10.30 -1.19
N TYR A 180 -6.32 10.20 -2.48
CA TYR A 180 -7.29 10.65 -3.48
C TYR A 180 -8.37 9.60 -3.77
N PRO A 181 -9.59 10.02 -4.17
CA PRO A 181 -10.59 9.08 -4.66
C PRO A 181 -10.10 8.41 -5.94
N VAL A 182 -10.25 7.09 -6.01
CA VAL A 182 -9.86 6.35 -7.21
C VAL A 182 -10.79 6.70 -8.37
N GLN A 183 -10.20 7.10 -9.47
CA GLN A 183 -10.89 7.40 -10.71
C GLN A 183 -10.95 6.17 -11.61
N VAL A 184 -12.06 6.00 -12.34
CA VAL A 184 -12.23 4.91 -13.32
C VAL A 184 -12.54 5.55 -14.67
N THR A 185 -11.55 5.61 -15.56
CA THR A 185 -11.68 6.27 -16.88
C THR A 185 -10.88 5.55 -17.95
N ARG A 186 -10.96 6.04 -19.18
CA ARG A 186 -9.96 5.75 -20.22
C ARG A 186 -8.68 6.54 -19.95
N LEU A 187 -7.55 6.07 -20.46
CA LEU A 187 -6.26 6.77 -20.32
C LEU A 187 -6.30 8.16 -20.91
N SER A 188 -6.98 8.38 -22.03
CA SER A 188 -7.16 9.68 -22.68
C SER A 188 -7.86 10.72 -21.81
N ASP A 189 -8.62 10.32 -20.79
CA ASP A 189 -9.42 11.21 -19.96
C ASP A 189 -8.65 11.79 -18.78
N ILE A 190 -7.49 11.17 -18.43
CA ILE A 190 -6.67 11.54 -17.26
C ILE A 190 -6.34 13.02 -17.27
N ARG A 191 -5.77 13.53 -18.36
CA ARG A 191 -5.42 14.96 -18.50
C ARG A 191 -6.59 15.90 -18.21
N GLY A 192 -7.74 15.62 -18.82
CA GLY A 192 -8.93 16.44 -18.65
C GLY A 192 -9.44 16.44 -17.22
N ARG A 193 -9.42 15.28 -16.55
CA ARG A 193 -9.84 15.12 -15.15
C ARG A 193 -8.94 15.90 -14.20
N ILE A 194 -7.63 15.72 -14.28
CA ILE A 194 -6.67 16.40 -13.39
C ILE A 194 -6.71 17.91 -13.64
N THR A 195 -6.69 18.35 -14.91
CA THR A 195 -6.67 19.77 -15.27
C THR A 195 -7.94 20.52 -14.82
N ALA A 196 -9.08 19.85 -14.75
CA ALA A 196 -10.31 20.43 -14.24
C ALA A 196 -10.23 20.82 -12.76
N CYS A 197 -9.44 20.12 -11.96
CA CYS A 197 -9.33 20.29 -10.51
C CYS A 197 -8.05 21.04 -10.09
N ALA A 198 -6.92 20.81 -10.75
CA ALA A 198 -5.62 21.33 -10.36
C ALA A 198 -5.38 22.76 -10.88
N ARG A 199 -4.65 23.54 -10.12
CA ARG A 199 -4.16 24.87 -10.52
C ARG A 199 -2.70 24.77 -10.91
N TRP A 200 -2.40 25.12 -12.17
CA TRP A 200 -1.04 25.06 -12.73
C TRP A 200 -0.36 26.43 -12.79
N ASP A 201 -1.05 27.49 -12.33
CA ASP A 201 -0.63 28.88 -12.37
C ASP A 201 0.05 29.38 -11.09
N LYS A 202 0.32 28.47 -10.13
CA LYS A 202 1.05 28.80 -8.91
C LYS A 202 2.56 28.90 -9.17
N PRO A 203 3.25 29.92 -8.59
CA PRO A 203 4.70 30.08 -8.73
C PRO A 203 5.53 28.94 -8.14
N ASP A 204 5.01 28.26 -7.14
CA ASP A 204 5.63 27.22 -6.29
C ASP A 204 5.07 25.82 -6.54
N GLY A 205 4.35 25.60 -7.62
CA GLY A 205 3.82 24.30 -8.01
C GLY A 205 2.31 24.28 -8.22
N VAL A 206 1.78 23.08 -8.38
CA VAL A 206 0.36 22.85 -8.57
C VAL A 206 -0.38 23.09 -7.25
N GLY A 207 -1.48 23.82 -7.33
CA GLY A 207 -2.42 23.96 -6.22
C GLY A 207 -3.80 23.48 -6.62
N ILE A 208 -4.64 23.21 -5.63
CA ILE A 208 -6.01 22.81 -5.85
C ILE A 208 -6.88 24.05 -6.04
N ARG A 209 -7.79 23.99 -7.00
CA ARG A 209 -8.86 24.98 -7.10
C ARG A 209 -9.88 24.66 -6.02
N ARG A 210 -9.99 25.54 -5.03
CA ARG A 210 -11.20 25.59 -4.22
C ARG A 210 -12.34 26.10 -5.11
N THR A 211 -13.18 25.22 -5.57
CA THR A 211 -14.45 25.53 -6.18
C THR A 211 -15.56 25.30 -5.16
N ASP A 212 -16.77 25.78 -5.42
CA ASP A 212 -17.92 25.55 -4.55
C ASP A 212 -18.26 24.06 -4.54
N TYR A 213 -17.58 23.30 -3.68
CA TYR A 213 -17.76 21.86 -3.55
C TYR A 213 -19.05 21.58 -2.79
N THR A 214 -19.96 20.89 -3.43
CA THR A 214 -20.97 20.07 -2.72
C THR A 214 -20.34 18.76 -2.29
N GLU A 215 -20.88 18.08 -1.28
CA GLU A 215 -20.39 16.78 -0.80
C GLU A 215 -20.22 15.75 -1.93
N ASP A 216 -21.19 15.66 -2.86
CA ASP A 216 -21.11 14.75 -4.00
C ASP A 216 -19.91 15.07 -4.92
N ARG A 217 -19.57 16.34 -5.10
CA ARG A 217 -18.42 16.74 -5.90
C ARG A 217 -17.10 16.45 -5.23
N MET A 218 -17.04 16.42 -3.91
CA MET A 218 -15.82 16.10 -3.17
C MET A 218 -15.51 14.60 -3.19
N ARG A 219 -16.55 13.74 -3.17
CA ARG A 219 -16.37 12.29 -3.33
C ARG A 219 -15.75 11.92 -4.69
N ASP A 220 -16.13 12.64 -5.73
CA ASP A 220 -15.67 12.42 -7.10
C ASP A 220 -14.48 13.31 -7.51
N ALA A 221 -13.99 14.17 -6.62
CA ALA A 221 -12.90 15.07 -6.91
C ALA A 221 -11.60 14.29 -7.17
N VAL A 222 -11.01 14.51 -8.35
CA VAL A 222 -9.76 13.85 -8.76
C VAL A 222 -8.60 14.25 -7.88
N VAL A 223 -8.61 15.49 -7.42
CA VAL A 223 -7.64 16.07 -6.49
C VAL A 223 -8.43 16.92 -5.51
N TRP A 224 -8.20 16.80 -4.23
CA TRP A 224 -8.85 17.61 -3.24
C TRP A 224 -7.86 18.14 -2.19
N ASP A 225 -8.28 19.18 -1.45
CA ASP A 225 -7.45 19.92 -0.51
C ASP A 225 -7.11 19.03 0.71
N ASN A 226 -5.90 18.57 0.79
CA ASN A 226 -5.34 17.81 1.91
C ASN A 226 -4.17 18.61 2.53
N ALA A 227 -3.64 18.18 3.66
CA ALA A 227 -2.59 18.87 4.39
C ALA A 227 -1.29 19.03 3.58
N SER A 228 -0.95 18.03 2.79
CA SER A 228 0.19 18.07 1.85
C SER A 228 -0.23 17.60 0.48
N GLN A 229 0.13 18.35 -0.54
CA GLN A 229 -0.23 18.05 -1.92
C GLN A 229 0.77 18.63 -2.88
N THR A 230 1.35 17.75 -3.69
CA THR A 230 2.27 18.12 -4.76
C THR A 230 1.98 17.29 -6.02
N VAL A 231 0.83 17.60 -6.67
CA VAL A 231 0.48 17.01 -7.96
C VAL A 231 1.48 17.48 -9.00
N PHE A 232 2.23 16.55 -9.59
CA PHE A 232 3.40 16.90 -10.39
C PHE A 232 3.13 17.06 -11.90
N SER A 233 2.02 16.53 -12.42
CA SER A 233 1.75 16.51 -13.87
C SER A 233 0.25 16.40 -14.16
N PRO A 234 -0.25 17.03 -15.26
CA PRO A 234 -1.64 16.86 -15.71
C PRO A 234 -1.95 15.45 -16.22
N THR A 235 -0.95 14.60 -16.40
CA THR A 235 -1.09 13.19 -16.83
C THR A 235 -0.36 12.24 -15.88
N GLY A 236 0.05 12.74 -14.71
CA GLY A 236 0.70 11.94 -13.67
C GLY A 236 -0.30 11.07 -12.92
N VAL A 237 0.06 9.80 -12.71
CA VAL A 237 -0.71 8.85 -11.91
C VAL A 237 0.19 8.12 -10.93
N GLN A 238 -0.39 7.65 -9.85
CA GLN A 238 0.31 6.81 -8.88
C GLN A 238 0.39 5.35 -9.33
N THR A 239 1.35 4.63 -8.82
CA THR A 239 1.32 3.17 -8.79
C THR A 239 0.76 2.72 -7.43
N SER A 240 0.12 1.61 -7.26
CA SER A 240 -0.17 0.55 -8.21
C SER A 240 -1.30 1.00 -9.17
N LEU A 241 -1.05 0.92 -10.47
CA LEU A 241 -2.00 1.31 -11.50
C LEU A 241 -2.67 0.07 -12.11
N GLN A 242 -3.98 -0.08 -11.91
CA GLN A 242 -4.74 -1.17 -12.49
C GLN A 242 -5.30 -0.77 -13.86
N LEU A 243 -5.17 -1.66 -14.85
CA LEU A 243 -5.61 -1.47 -16.23
C LEU A 243 -6.45 -2.67 -16.70
N LYS A 244 -7.32 -2.44 -17.68
CA LYS A 244 -8.04 -3.47 -18.42
C LYS A 244 -8.11 -3.11 -19.90
N THR A 245 -7.66 -4.00 -20.78
CA THR A 245 -7.76 -3.83 -22.23
C THR A 245 -9.17 -4.13 -22.73
N ASP A 246 -9.50 -3.70 -23.94
CA ASP A 246 -10.82 -3.95 -24.53
C ASP A 246 -11.05 -5.43 -24.86
N ASP A 247 -9.99 -6.22 -25.03
CA ASP A 247 -10.05 -7.66 -25.24
C ASP A 247 -9.93 -8.48 -23.95
N GLY A 248 -10.06 -7.81 -22.78
CA GLY A 248 -10.27 -8.45 -21.49
C GLY A 248 -8.99 -8.84 -20.73
N ILE A 249 -7.82 -8.33 -21.11
CA ILE A 249 -6.58 -8.53 -20.36
C ILE A 249 -6.49 -7.49 -19.24
N TYR A 250 -6.28 -7.96 -18.02
CA TYR A 250 -5.96 -7.14 -16.85
C TYR A 250 -4.45 -6.98 -16.74
N MET A 251 -4.00 -5.78 -16.40
CA MET A 251 -2.60 -5.49 -16.10
C MET A 251 -2.51 -4.61 -14.86
N ASN A 252 -1.42 -4.78 -14.08
CA ASN A 252 -1.12 -3.90 -12.97
C ASN A 252 0.33 -3.45 -13.06
N LEU A 253 0.56 -2.14 -13.10
CA LEU A 253 1.90 -1.54 -13.11
C LEU A 253 2.25 -1.07 -11.71
N HIS A 254 3.34 -1.61 -11.16
CA HIS A 254 3.78 -1.28 -9.80
C HIS A 254 5.31 -1.42 -9.66
N GLU A 255 5.78 -1.41 -8.42
CA GLU A 255 7.18 -1.65 -8.06
C GLU A 255 7.28 -2.59 -6.86
N ALA A 256 8.42 -3.26 -6.71
CA ALA A 256 8.70 -4.14 -5.58
C ALA A 256 10.08 -3.85 -4.98
N ALA A 257 10.22 -4.13 -3.68
CA ALA A 257 11.46 -3.96 -2.92
C ALA A 257 12.03 -2.53 -3.01
N LEU A 258 11.21 -1.53 -2.66
CA LEU A 258 11.60 -0.13 -2.61
C LEU A 258 12.59 0.11 -1.47
N VAL A 259 13.88 -0.02 -1.77
CA VAL A 259 14.98 0.12 -0.82
C VAL A 259 16.01 1.08 -1.39
N ASN A 260 16.37 2.10 -0.61
CA ASN A 260 17.35 3.12 -0.94
C ASN A 260 17.12 3.76 -2.32
N TYR A 261 15.87 4.10 -2.61
CA TYR A 261 15.44 4.67 -3.88
C TYR A 261 14.18 5.52 -3.72
N ALA A 262 13.92 6.43 -4.65
CA ALA A 262 12.68 7.19 -4.71
C ALA A 262 11.53 6.34 -5.24
N ALA A 263 10.32 6.59 -4.75
CA ALA A 263 9.14 5.88 -5.21
C ALA A 263 8.79 6.24 -6.67
N MET A 264 8.32 5.24 -7.42
CA MET A 264 7.92 5.39 -8.81
C MET A 264 6.46 5.79 -8.93
N HIS A 265 6.21 6.92 -9.55
CA HIS A 265 4.95 7.28 -10.19
C HIS A 265 5.07 7.09 -11.70
N LEU A 266 4.00 7.33 -12.44
CA LEU A 266 3.95 7.23 -13.89
C LEU A 266 3.43 8.53 -14.49
N ASN A 267 4.06 8.97 -15.58
CA ASN A 267 3.57 10.10 -16.36
C ASN A 267 3.17 9.62 -17.75
N LEU A 268 1.95 9.93 -18.19
CA LEU A 268 1.38 9.44 -19.44
C LEU A 268 1.64 10.42 -20.59
N ASP A 269 2.28 9.96 -21.64
CA ASP A 269 2.13 10.53 -22.98
C ASP A 269 0.78 10.04 -23.54
N ASP A 270 -0.23 10.88 -23.42
CA ASP A 270 -1.62 10.57 -23.79
C ASP A 270 -1.88 10.63 -25.31
N GLN A 271 -0.88 11.01 -26.11
CA GLN A 271 -0.94 10.96 -27.57
C GLN A 271 -0.48 9.56 -28.08
N ASN A 272 0.58 9.04 -27.48
CA ASN A 272 1.18 7.76 -27.87
C ASN A 272 0.79 6.59 -26.97
N MET A 273 0.07 6.85 -25.86
CA MET A 273 -0.31 5.89 -24.81
C MET A 273 0.92 5.21 -24.21
N VAL A 274 1.92 6.00 -23.83
CA VAL A 274 3.16 5.54 -23.20
C VAL A 274 3.28 6.14 -21.82
N PHE A 275 3.31 5.28 -20.80
CA PHE A 275 3.73 5.70 -19.46
C PHE A 275 5.25 5.71 -19.39
N THR A 276 5.79 6.74 -18.76
CA THR A 276 7.20 6.82 -18.36
C THR A 276 7.27 6.91 -16.85
N SER A 277 8.19 6.19 -16.22
CA SER A 277 8.45 6.32 -14.79
C SER A 277 8.74 7.77 -14.42
N TRP A 278 8.23 8.18 -13.26
CA TRP A 278 8.40 9.52 -12.71
C TRP A 278 8.70 9.40 -11.23
N LEU A 279 9.94 9.63 -10.85
CA LEU A 279 10.38 9.44 -9.48
C LEU A 279 10.10 10.69 -8.63
N THR A 280 9.86 10.49 -7.35
CA THR A 280 9.75 11.58 -6.38
C THR A 280 11.12 12.22 -6.16
N PRO A 281 11.27 13.53 -6.33
CA PRO A 281 12.54 14.22 -6.05
C PRO A 281 12.77 14.37 -4.54
N ASP A 282 14.02 14.65 -4.17
CA ASP A 282 14.38 15.23 -2.88
C ASP A 282 14.28 16.77 -2.91
N ALA A 283 14.63 17.42 -1.80
CA ALA A 283 14.64 18.87 -1.66
C ALA A 283 15.54 19.61 -2.67
N THR A 284 16.47 18.91 -3.32
CA THR A 284 17.40 19.47 -4.33
C THR A 284 16.95 19.18 -5.76
N GLY A 285 15.87 18.43 -5.93
CA GLY A 285 15.33 17.98 -7.21
C GLY A 285 15.99 16.70 -7.73
N TYR A 286 16.83 16.04 -6.93
CA TYR A 286 17.44 14.76 -7.29
C TYR A 286 16.51 13.59 -6.94
N LYS A 287 16.57 12.51 -7.73
CA LYS A 287 15.63 11.38 -7.61
C LYS A 287 16.30 10.09 -7.15
N GLY A 288 17.61 10.09 -7.04
CA GLY A 288 18.37 8.97 -6.48
C GLY A 288 19.86 9.31 -6.37
N CYS A 289 20.40 9.21 -5.17
CA CYS A 289 21.84 9.30 -4.90
C CYS A 289 22.38 7.88 -4.78
N MET A 290 23.10 7.41 -5.79
CA MET A 290 23.49 6.01 -5.94
C MET A 290 24.99 5.83 -5.78
N GLN A 291 25.40 4.73 -5.15
CA GLN A 291 26.79 4.30 -5.05
C GLN A 291 26.90 2.83 -5.46
N ALA A 292 27.69 2.57 -6.50
CA ALA A 292 27.93 1.20 -6.97
C ALA A 292 28.82 0.40 -5.97
N PRO A 293 28.56 -0.92 -5.77
CA PRO A 293 27.54 -1.70 -6.44
C PRO A 293 26.16 -1.39 -5.86
N CYS A 294 25.16 -1.21 -6.71
CA CYS A 294 23.79 -0.89 -6.29
C CYS A 294 22.78 -1.38 -7.32
N GLN A 295 21.50 -1.32 -6.93
CA GLN A 295 20.38 -1.73 -7.77
C GLN A 295 19.17 -0.84 -7.52
N THR A 296 18.26 -0.77 -8.50
CA THR A 296 16.96 -0.14 -8.34
C THR A 296 15.96 -1.12 -7.71
N PRO A 297 14.81 -0.64 -7.22
CA PRO A 297 13.65 -1.48 -7.01
C PRO A 297 13.24 -2.20 -8.30
N TRP A 298 12.45 -3.26 -8.17
CA TRP A 298 11.86 -3.92 -9.32
C TRP A 298 10.70 -3.11 -9.89
N ARG A 299 10.64 -2.98 -11.20
CA ARG A 299 9.46 -2.50 -11.93
C ARG A 299 8.62 -3.71 -12.28
N THR A 300 7.35 -3.71 -11.92
CA THR A 300 6.49 -4.90 -12.03
C THR A 300 5.33 -4.70 -12.98
N VAL A 301 5.00 -5.75 -13.71
CA VAL A 301 3.81 -5.84 -14.55
C VAL A 301 3.12 -7.18 -14.25
N LEU A 302 1.99 -7.13 -13.53
CA LEU A 302 1.09 -8.27 -13.44
C LEU A 302 0.22 -8.33 -14.71
N VAL A 303 -0.14 -9.53 -15.15
CA VAL A 303 -1.00 -9.74 -16.33
C VAL A 303 -1.81 -11.01 -16.21
N SER A 304 -3.10 -10.93 -16.50
CA SER A 304 -4.00 -12.09 -16.64
C SER A 304 -5.23 -11.75 -17.49
N ASP A 305 -5.93 -12.76 -17.95
CA ASP A 305 -7.28 -12.67 -18.54
C ASP A 305 -8.38 -12.98 -17.50
N ASP A 306 -8.01 -13.09 -16.23
CA ASP A 306 -8.92 -13.28 -15.09
C ASP A 306 -8.57 -12.27 -13.97
N ALA A 307 -9.54 -11.46 -13.57
CA ALA A 307 -9.34 -10.46 -12.51
C ALA A 307 -8.94 -11.09 -11.17
N ARG A 308 -9.37 -12.33 -10.90
CA ARG A 308 -9.07 -13.05 -9.66
C ARG A 308 -7.57 -13.32 -9.48
N ASP A 309 -6.86 -13.51 -10.59
CA ASP A 309 -5.41 -13.76 -10.58
C ASP A 309 -4.64 -12.51 -10.12
N MET A 310 -5.15 -11.29 -10.40
CA MET A 310 -4.56 -10.05 -9.89
C MET A 310 -4.54 -10.03 -8.36
N LEU A 311 -5.59 -10.52 -7.72
CA LEU A 311 -5.75 -10.57 -6.26
C LEU A 311 -4.98 -11.73 -5.62
N ALA A 312 -4.80 -12.83 -6.34
CA ALA A 312 -4.13 -14.05 -5.88
C ALA A 312 -2.60 -13.97 -6.04
N SER A 313 -2.09 -13.03 -6.81
CA SER A 313 -0.66 -12.93 -7.12
C SER A 313 0.21 -12.70 -5.89
N SER A 314 1.34 -13.39 -5.85
CA SER A 314 2.39 -13.17 -4.86
C SER A 314 3.70 -12.65 -5.50
N LEU A 315 3.65 -12.21 -6.76
CA LEU A 315 4.82 -11.78 -7.52
C LEU A 315 5.61 -10.67 -6.80
N ILE A 316 4.92 -9.65 -6.29
CA ILE A 316 5.57 -8.52 -5.60
C ILE A 316 6.28 -9.00 -4.33
N LEU A 317 5.67 -9.90 -3.56
CA LEU A 317 6.32 -10.51 -2.39
C LEU A 317 7.54 -11.33 -2.83
N ASN A 318 7.43 -12.13 -3.88
CA ASN A 318 8.49 -12.98 -4.40
C ASN A 318 9.73 -12.20 -4.88
N LEU A 319 9.57 -10.96 -5.28
CA LEU A 319 10.67 -10.07 -5.70
C LEU A 319 11.41 -9.41 -4.52
N ASN A 320 10.93 -9.56 -3.30
CA ASN A 320 11.58 -9.07 -2.09
C ASN A 320 12.55 -10.10 -1.49
N GLU A 321 13.51 -9.63 -0.72
CA GLU A 321 14.44 -10.48 0.02
C GLU A 321 13.70 -11.32 1.07
N PRO A 322 14.25 -12.51 1.43
CA PRO A 322 13.73 -13.29 2.55
C PRO A 322 13.69 -12.51 3.86
N CYS A 323 12.90 -13.00 4.81
CA CYS A 323 12.80 -12.44 6.16
C CYS A 323 14.18 -12.26 6.80
N LYS A 324 14.44 -11.08 7.36
CA LYS A 324 15.70 -10.72 8.05
C LYS A 324 15.58 -10.74 9.57
N ILE A 325 14.40 -11.06 10.11
CA ILE A 325 14.18 -11.21 11.55
C ILE A 325 14.37 -12.71 11.89
N GLU A 326 15.33 -13.00 12.77
CA GLU A 326 15.66 -14.39 13.14
C GLU A 326 14.55 -15.04 13.96
N ASP A 327 14.04 -14.35 14.98
CA ASP A 327 12.89 -14.79 15.78
C ASP A 327 11.66 -13.95 15.47
N THR A 328 10.69 -14.55 14.81
CA THR A 328 9.42 -13.90 14.44
C THR A 328 8.26 -14.27 15.37
N SER A 329 8.51 -14.98 16.47
CA SER A 329 7.48 -15.49 17.37
C SER A 329 6.68 -14.40 18.10
N TRP A 330 7.22 -13.19 18.18
CA TRP A 330 6.58 -12.02 18.77
C TRP A 330 5.67 -11.27 17.80
N ILE A 331 5.73 -11.59 16.50
CA ILE A 331 4.90 -10.97 15.46
C ILE A 331 3.60 -11.75 15.33
N HIS A 332 2.48 -11.09 15.53
CA HIS A 332 1.16 -11.73 15.50
C HIS A 332 0.10 -10.84 14.86
N PRO A 333 -0.86 -11.44 14.15
CA PRO A 333 -2.05 -10.73 13.69
C PRO A 333 -2.84 -10.17 14.87
N THR A 334 -3.43 -8.98 14.71
CA THR A 334 -4.01 -8.20 15.80
C THR A 334 -5.35 -7.59 15.41
N LYS A 335 -6.38 -7.81 16.21
CA LYS A 335 -7.62 -7.02 16.20
C LYS A 335 -7.53 -5.94 17.25
N TYR A 336 -7.88 -4.73 16.90
CA TYR A 336 -7.84 -3.61 17.83
C TYR A 336 -9.08 -2.71 17.71
N CYS A 337 -9.35 -1.93 18.73
CA CYS A 337 -10.20 -0.74 18.69
C CYS A 337 -9.40 0.46 19.18
N GLY A 338 -9.98 1.66 19.23
CA GLY A 338 -9.18 2.76 19.73
C GLY A 338 -9.92 4.07 19.93
N VAL A 339 -9.32 4.88 20.77
CA VAL A 339 -9.65 6.28 20.96
C VAL A 339 -9.10 7.02 19.74
N TRP A 340 -9.92 7.14 18.70
CA TRP A 340 -9.62 7.71 17.40
C TRP A 340 -10.88 8.22 16.69
N TRP A 341 -11.89 7.38 16.44
CA TRP A 341 -13.08 7.72 15.68
C TRP A 341 -13.88 8.88 16.28
N GLU A 342 -13.88 8.99 17.62
CA GLU A 342 -14.52 10.11 18.32
C GLU A 342 -13.96 11.48 17.90
N MET A 343 -12.65 11.57 17.71
CA MET A 343 -12.02 12.82 17.28
C MET A 343 -12.29 13.09 15.80
N ILE A 344 -12.20 12.07 14.96
CA ILE A 344 -12.45 12.18 13.51
C ILE A 344 -13.86 12.69 13.23
N VAL A 345 -14.86 12.26 13.99
CA VAL A 345 -16.27 12.71 13.83
C VAL A 345 -16.63 13.93 14.68
N GLY A 346 -15.66 14.57 15.34
CA GLY A 346 -15.86 15.81 16.07
C GLY A 346 -16.42 15.68 17.51
N HIS A 347 -16.56 14.46 18.04
CA HIS A 347 -17.04 14.23 19.40
C HIS A 347 -15.98 14.50 20.49
N GLY A 348 -14.71 14.57 20.12
CA GLY A 348 -13.59 14.73 21.02
C GLY A 348 -12.47 15.57 20.44
N ALA A 349 -11.40 15.71 21.19
CA ALA A 349 -10.19 16.39 20.80
C ALA A 349 -8.96 15.55 21.18
N TRP A 350 -7.89 15.66 20.37
CA TRP A 350 -6.57 15.09 20.69
C TRP A 350 -5.85 15.91 21.76
N ASN A 351 -6.08 17.24 21.82
CA ASN A 351 -5.44 18.16 22.75
C ASN A 351 -6.13 18.20 24.11
N TYR A 352 -5.30 18.39 25.15
CA TYR A 352 -5.76 18.45 26.55
C TYR A 352 -6.39 19.80 26.89
N THR A 353 -5.85 20.92 26.36
CA THR A 353 -6.22 22.27 26.73
C THR A 353 -6.36 23.20 25.54
N ASP A 354 -7.21 24.23 25.65
CA ASP A 354 -7.32 25.31 24.67
C ASP A 354 -6.58 26.59 25.14
N GLU A 355 -5.86 26.53 26.29
CA GLU A 355 -5.15 27.69 26.86
C GLU A 355 -3.81 27.99 26.18
N PHE A 356 -3.23 27.06 25.44
CA PHE A 356 -1.93 27.21 24.79
C PHE A 356 -2.08 27.47 23.30
N PRO A 357 -1.83 28.72 22.84
CA PRO A 357 -1.80 29.00 21.40
C PRO A 357 -0.55 28.42 20.72
N SER A 358 0.49 28.06 21.50
CA SER A 358 1.69 27.38 21.03
C SER A 358 2.34 26.59 22.17
N VAL A 359 2.82 25.41 21.84
CA VAL A 359 3.51 24.51 22.76
C VAL A 359 5.00 24.46 22.42
N LYS A 360 5.83 24.55 23.46
CA LYS A 360 7.27 24.34 23.35
C LYS A 360 7.71 23.23 24.28
N LEU A 361 8.17 22.14 23.71
CA LEU A 361 8.59 20.96 24.47
C LEU A 361 9.65 21.32 25.53
N GLY A 362 9.47 20.77 26.74
CA GLY A 362 10.36 21.03 27.88
C GLY A 362 10.24 22.43 28.51
N GLN A 363 9.33 23.30 28.04
CA GLN A 363 9.09 24.64 28.57
C GLN A 363 7.63 24.90 28.92
N THR A 364 6.67 24.38 28.12
CA THR A 364 5.23 24.54 28.39
C THR A 364 4.85 23.70 29.61
N ASP A 365 4.26 24.37 30.64
CA ASP A 365 3.92 23.75 31.93
C ASP A 365 2.44 23.32 31.94
N TYR A 366 2.17 22.09 31.59
CA TYR A 366 0.81 21.51 31.57
C TYR A 366 0.21 21.33 32.98
N SER A 367 1.01 21.35 34.06
CA SER A 367 0.49 21.17 35.41
C SER A 367 -0.43 22.32 35.85
N LYS A 368 -0.39 23.46 35.15
CA LYS A 368 -1.20 24.66 35.41
C LYS A 368 -2.35 24.84 34.41
N ALA A 369 -2.35 24.07 33.35
CA ALA A 369 -3.36 24.17 32.30
C ALA A 369 -4.69 23.56 32.76
N LYS A 370 -5.78 24.15 32.32
CA LYS A 370 -7.13 23.59 32.54
C LYS A 370 -7.47 22.65 31.39
N PRO A 371 -8.00 21.45 31.70
CA PRO A 371 -8.50 20.58 30.67
C PRO A 371 -9.67 21.24 29.91
N ASN A 372 -9.72 21.05 28.58
CA ASN A 372 -10.80 21.58 27.76
C ASN A 372 -12.12 20.76 27.87
N GLY A 373 -12.09 19.63 28.57
CA GLY A 373 -13.24 18.73 28.76
C GLY A 373 -13.61 17.92 27.52
N ARG A 374 -12.85 18.02 26.44
CA ARG A 374 -13.06 17.30 25.16
C ARG A 374 -11.98 16.28 24.87
N HIS A 375 -10.86 16.31 25.62
CA HIS A 375 -9.75 15.38 25.46
C HIS A 375 -10.20 13.93 25.69
N ARG A 376 -10.05 13.05 24.69
CA ARG A 376 -10.55 11.67 24.75
C ARG A 376 -9.48 10.68 25.19
N ALA A 377 -8.22 10.94 25.01
CA ALA A 377 -7.14 10.07 25.50
C ALA A 377 -6.93 10.22 27.03
N ASN A 378 -8.01 10.35 27.80
CA ASN A 378 -7.93 10.40 29.26
C ASN A 378 -8.10 9.01 29.89
N THR A 379 -7.60 8.85 31.11
CA THR A 379 -7.58 7.56 31.83
C THR A 379 -8.95 6.88 31.89
N ALA A 380 -10.02 7.63 32.15
CA ALA A 380 -11.36 7.05 32.30
C ALA A 380 -11.92 6.52 30.97
N GLU A 381 -11.75 7.27 29.90
CA GLU A 381 -12.18 6.87 28.56
C GLU A 381 -11.40 5.66 28.05
N VAL A 382 -10.09 5.66 28.20
CA VAL A 382 -9.24 4.53 27.79
C VAL A 382 -9.58 3.26 28.56
N MET A 383 -9.90 3.34 29.86
CA MET A 383 -10.40 2.20 30.63
C MET A 383 -11.66 1.60 30.01
N ARG A 384 -12.59 2.44 29.54
CA ARG A 384 -13.84 1.99 28.88
C ARG A 384 -13.53 1.20 27.60
N TYR A 385 -12.56 1.65 26.80
CA TYR A 385 -12.12 0.92 25.61
C TYR A 385 -11.39 -0.38 25.95
N ILE A 386 -10.57 -0.40 27.00
CA ILE A 386 -9.91 -1.63 27.49
C ILE A 386 -10.96 -2.66 27.91
N ASP A 387 -11.99 -2.25 28.69
CA ASP A 387 -13.07 -3.14 29.09
C ASP A 387 -13.87 -3.66 27.90
N PHE A 388 -14.13 -2.80 26.92
CA PHE A 388 -14.80 -3.20 25.68
C PHE A 388 -13.94 -4.24 24.91
N ALA A 389 -12.66 -3.99 24.71
CA ALA A 389 -11.75 -4.89 24.03
C ALA A 389 -11.68 -6.27 24.71
N ALA A 390 -11.49 -6.29 26.03
CA ALA A 390 -11.42 -7.51 26.83
C ALA A 390 -12.73 -8.35 26.75
N ASN A 391 -13.88 -7.70 26.79
CA ASN A 391 -15.18 -8.36 26.73
C ASN A 391 -15.57 -8.84 25.33
N ASN A 392 -14.89 -8.33 24.28
CA ASN A 392 -15.29 -8.49 22.89
C ASN A 392 -14.24 -9.17 22.00
N GLY A 393 -13.18 -9.75 22.59
CA GLY A 393 -12.19 -10.55 21.85
C GLY A 393 -11.28 -9.72 20.96
N LEU A 394 -10.98 -8.49 21.36
CA LEU A 394 -9.98 -7.65 20.74
C LEU A 394 -8.67 -7.73 21.52
N ASP A 395 -7.55 -7.66 20.79
CA ASP A 395 -6.22 -7.88 21.36
C ASP A 395 -5.63 -6.57 21.93
N GLN A 396 -5.93 -5.44 21.27
CA GLN A 396 -5.30 -4.16 21.57
C GLN A 396 -6.26 -2.98 21.52
N VAL A 397 -5.85 -1.90 22.21
CA VAL A 397 -6.51 -0.58 22.21
C VAL A 397 -5.51 0.48 21.77
N LEU A 398 -5.73 1.10 20.61
CA LEU A 398 -5.03 2.28 20.16
C LEU A 398 -5.46 3.50 20.97
N VAL A 399 -4.51 4.37 21.34
CA VAL A 399 -4.82 5.63 22.01
C VAL A 399 -4.11 6.77 21.32
N GLU A 400 -4.82 7.50 20.46
CA GLU A 400 -4.32 8.74 19.88
C GLU A 400 -4.51 9.93 20.83
N GLY A 401 -3.58 10.88 20.82
CA GLY A 401 -3.65 12.05 21.67
C GLY A 401 -3.16 11.83 23.11
N TRP A 402 -2.47 10.72 23.41
CA TRP A 402 -2.03 10.37 24.76
C TRP A 402 -0.92 11.26 25.33
N ASN A 403 -0.07 11.81 24.45
CA ASN A 403 1.13 12.58 24.79
C ASN A 403 0.96 14.08 24.54
N ILE A 404 1.78 14.91 25.16
CA ILE A 404 1.73 16.36 25.02
C ILE A 404 2.12 16.84 23.63
N GLY A 405 1.53 17.97 23.19
CA GLY A 405 1.92 18.68 21.96
C GLY A 405 0.82 18.84 20.91
N TRP A 406 -0.38 18.29 21.13
CA TRP A 406 -1.47 18.31 20.15
C TRP A 406 -2.21 19.66 20.00
N GLU A 407 -1.86 20.67 20.80
CA GLU A 407 -2.50 21.99 20.75
C GLU A 407 -2.18 22.76 19.45
N ASP A 408 -0.96 22.57 18.91
CA ASP A 408 -0.49 23.30 17.72
C ASP A 408 0.40 22.41 16.81
N TRP A 409 0.02 21.15 16.58
CA TRP A 409 0.84 20.15 15.92
C TRP A 409 0.76 20.16 14.38
N ALA A 410 -0.46 20.12 13.83
CA ALA A 410 -0.66 19.90 12.41
C ALA A 410 -0.27 21.10 11.56
N CYS A 411 0.52 20.88 10.50
CA CYS A 411 0.86 21.86 9.48
C CYS A 411 1.48 23.18 9.97
N MET A 412 2.03 23.19 11.19
CA MET A 412 2.62 24.37 11.81
C MET A 412 4.12 24.52 11.52
N TRP A 413 4.72 23.63 10.75
CA TRP A 413 6.14 23.65 10.39
C TRP A 413 7.09 23.67 11.59
N LYS A 414 6.70 23.00 12.67
CA LYS A 414 7.49 22.87 13.88
C LYS A 414 8.40 21.66 13.79
N ALA A 415 9.69 21.83 14.06
CA ALA A 415 10.61 20.70 14.11
C ALA A 415 10.42 19.86 15.38
N ASP A 416 10.26 20.49 16.55
CA ASP A 416 10.15 19.81 17.84
C ASP A 416 8.68 19.80 18.29
N VAL A 417 7.86 18.90 17.74
CA VAL A 417 6.41 18.82 18.03
C VAL A 417 6.11 17.90 19.19
N PHE A 418 6.62 16.67 19.16
CA PHE A 418 6.36 15.61 20.12
C PHE A 418 7.67 15.04 20.67
N ASP A 419 7.67 14.61 21.95
CA ASP A 419 8.80 13.90 22.55
C ASP A 419 8.57 12.38 22.68
N PHE A 420 7.35 11.92 22.38
CA PHE A 420 6.94 10.52 22.35
C PHE A 420 7.07 9.76 23.68
N VAL A 421 7.26 10.49 24.81
CA VAL A 421 7.44 9.88 26.14
C VAL A 421 6.66 10.57 27.25
N THR A 422 6.19 11.81 27.05
CA THR A 422 5.51 12.57 28.09
C THR A 422 3.99 12.53 27.90
N PRO A 423 3.24 11.83 28.77
CA PRO A 423 1.79 11.78 28.69
C PRO A 423 1.16 13.12 29.12
N TYR A 424 -0.07 13.36 28.69
CA TYR A 424 -0.91 14.42 29.26
C TYR A 424 -1.22 14.18 30.74
N PRO A 425 -1.56 15.22 31.53
CA PRO A 425 -1.80 15.08 32.97
C PRO A 425 -2.97 14.15 33.35
N ASP A 426 -3.93 13.94 32.47
CA ASP A 426 -5.09 13.07 32.66
C ASP A 426 -4.93 11.66 32.08
N PHE A 427 -3.75 11.34 31.52
CA PHE A 427 -3.41 10.01 30.99
C PHE A 427 -2.38 9.31 31.90
N ASP A 428 -2.84 8.39 32.73
CA ASP A 428 -1.95 7.58 33.59
C ASP A 428 -1.45 6.36 32.81
N ILE A 429 -0.32 6.52 32.10
CA ILE A 429 0.25 5.48 31.24
C ILE A 429 0.56 4.19 32.01
N LYS A 430 1.07 4.29 33.25
CA LYS A 430 1.41 3.11 34.03
C LYS A 430 0.16 2.36 34.47
N PHE A 431 -0.79 3.06 35.07
CA PHE A 431 -2.05 2.46 35.52
C PHE A 431 -2.80 1.80 34.36
N LEU A 432 -2.88 2.47 33.21
CA LEU A 432 -3.62 1.97 32.04
C LEU A 432 -3.00 0.71 31.45
N ASN A 433 -1.66 0.63 31.37
CA ASN A 433 -0.98 -0.59 30.91
C ASN A 433 -1.16 -1.74 31.92
N ASP A 434 -0.98 -1.50 33.23
CA ASP A 434 -1.24 -2.51 34.26
C ASP A 434 -2.70 -3.00 34.19
N TYR A 435 -3.66 -2.09 34.00
CA TYR A 435 -5.08 -2.41 33.88
C TYR A 435 -5.36 -3.24 32.62
N ALA A 436 -4.87 -2.85 31.45
CA ALA A 436 -5.04 -3.57 30.21
C ALA A 436 -4.47 -4.99 30.29
N HIS A 437 -3.26 -5.14 30.81
CA HIS A 437 -2.61 -6.45 31.00
C HIS A 437 -3.40 -7.34 31.97
N SER A 438 -3.98 -6.77 33.03
CA SER A 438 -4.84 -7.53 33.98
C SER A 438 -6.10 -8.10 33.32
N LYS A 439 -6.51 -7.51 32.18
CA LYS A 439 -7.67 -7.93 31.36
C LYS A 439 -7.26 -8.83 30.16
N GLY A 440 -5.98 -9.06 29.96
CA GLY A 440 -5.47 -9.80 28.79
C GLY A 440 -5.45 -9.00 27.49
N VAL A 441 -5.48 -7.68 27.58
CA VAL A 441 -5.43 -6.72 26.46
C VAL A 441 -4.12 -5.93 26.54
N LYS A 442 -3.61 -5.44 25.44
CA LYS A 442 -2.49 -4.48 25.39
C LYS A 442 -2.96 -3.13 24.88
N LEU A 443 -2.22 -2.09 25.19
CA LEU A 443 -2.35 -0.82 24.48
C LEU A 443 -1.48 -0.84 23.23
N MET A 444 -1.96 -0.22 22.14
CA MET A 444 -1.18 0.10 20.95
C MET A 444 -0.71 1.54 21.06
N MET A 445 0.58 1.75 20.89
CA MET A 445 1.20 3.07 20.94
C MET A 445 0.83 3.90 19.71
N HIS A 446 0.73 5.21 19.88
CA HIS A 446 0.60 6.16 18.79
C HIS A 446 1.78 7.13 18.77
N HIS A 447 2.49 7.19 17.66
CA HIS A 447 3.58 8.15 17.40
C HIS A 447 3.20 9.02 16.20
N GLU A 448 2.41 10.08 16.42
CA GLU A 448 2.27 11.12 15.40
C GLU A 448 3.54 11.95 15.34
N THR A 449 4.14 12.09 14.18
CA THR A 449 5.41 12.80 13.99
C THR A 449 5.21 14.25 13.52
N SER A 450 4.00 14.61 13.04
CA SER A 450 3.74 15.84 12.29
C SER A 450 4.75 16.06 11.17
N SER A 451 5.13 14.96 10.51
CA SER A 451 6.15 14.88 9.46
C SER A 451 7.54 15.39 9.83
N SER A 452 7.82 15.61 11.13
CA SER A 452 9.15 16.02 11.62
C SER A 452 10.05 14.80 11.83
N VAL A 453 10.65 14.34 10.75
CA VAL A 453 11.45 13.10 10.67
C VAL A 453 12.66 13.15 11.60
N ILE A 454 13.41 14.24 11.55
CA ILE A 454 14.61 14.40 12.39
C ILE A 454 14.26 14.39 13.87
N ASN A 455 13.12 14.98 14.26
CA ASN A 455 12.64 14.94 15.63
C ASN A 455 12.30 13.51 16.06
N TYR A 456 11.59 12.78 15.20
CA TYR A 456 11.23 11.40 15.47
C TYR A 456 12.47 10.51 15.64
N GLU A 457 13.42 10.57 14.72
CA GLU A 457 14.67 9.79 14.80
C GLU A 457 15.47 10.08 16.07
N ARG A 458 15.52 11.34 16.54
CA ARG A 458 16.20 11.72 17.79
C ARG A 458 15.56 11.14 19.05
N HIS A 459 14.26 10.88 19.02
CA HIS A 459 13.50 10.38 20.17
C HIS A 459 13.19 8.89 20.09
N MET A 460 13.37 8.27 18.94
CA MET A 460 12.89 6.91 18.62
C MET A 460 13.37 5.86 19.64
N GLU A 461 14.66 5.88 20.00
CA GLU A 461 15.22 4.96 20.99
C GLU A 461 14.51 5.07 22.35
N LYS A 462 14.31 6.30 22.84
CA LYS A 462 13.60 6.52 24.12
C LYS A 462 12.13 6.13 24.02
N ALA A 463 11.50 6.40 22.89
CA ALA A 463 10.11 6.06 22.67
C ALA A 463 9.90 4.54 22.65
N TYR A 464 10.75 3.77 21.96
CA TYR A 464 10.69 2.32 21.95
C TYR A 464 11.09 1.70 23.29
N GLN A 465 12.03 2.30 24.01
CA GLN A 465 12.35 1.87 25.38
C GLN A 465 11.14 2.05 26.31
N LEU A 466 10.46 3.20 26.25
CA LEU A 466 9.21 3.41 27.01
C LEU A 466 8.15 2.36 26.67
N MET A 467 8.01 2.01 25.38
CA MET A 467 7.09 0.96 24.98
C MET A 467 7.44 -0.38 25.61
N ASN A 468 8.71 -0.77 25.61
CA ASN A 468 9.17 -1.99 26.25
C ASN A 468 8.95 -1.97 27.77
N ASP A 469 9.22 -0.85 28.43
CA ASP A 469 9.04 -0.68 29.89
C ASP A 469 7.57 -0.85 30.33
N TYR A 470 6.63 -0.52 29.45
CA TYR A 470 5.17 -0.66 29.71
C TYR A 470 4.52 -1.84 28.97
N GLY A 471 5.29 -2.63 28.20
CA GLY A 471 4.81 -3.85 27.56
C GLY A 471 3.96 -3.67 26.31
N TYR A 472 4.11 -2.56 25.61
CA TYR A 472 3.58 -2.36 24.25
C TYR A 472 4.33 -3.26 23.27
N ASP A 473 3.65 -3.77 22.24
CA ASP A 473 4.25 -4.57 21.17
C ASP A 473 3.87 -4.09 19.76
N ALA A 474 3.09 -3.01 19.67
CA ALA A 474 2.71 -2.40 18.39
C ALA A 474 2.67 -0.88 18.48
N VAL A 475 3.01 -0.21 17.38
CA VAL A 475 2.93 1.24 17.21
C VAL A 475 2.22 1.61 15.92
N LYS A 476 1.27 2.55 16.00
CA LYS A 476 0.79 3.32 14.84
C LYS A 476 1.66 4.57 14.75
N SER A 477 2.39 4.75 13.64
CA SER A 477 3.16 5.96 13.36
C SER A 477 2.48 6.79 12.27
N GLY A 478 2.37 8.12 12.47
CA GLY A 478 1.77 9.06 11.54
C GLY A 478 2.78 10.11 11.06
N TYR A 479 2.55 10.63 9.85
CA TYR A 479 3.39 11.65 9.21
C TYR A 479 2.51 12.72 8.55
N VAL A 480 1.57 13.28 9.32
CA VAL A 480 0.64 14.30 8.83
C VAL A 480 1.36 15.61 8.53
N GLY A 481 1.11 16.19 7.35
CA GLY A 481 1.63 17.48 6.93
C GLY A 481 2.87 17.39 6.05
N ASP A 482 3.47 18.54 5.77
CA ASP A 482 4.66 18.62 4.93
C ASP A 482 5.91 18.12 5.66
N ILE A 483 6.78 17.42 4.96
CA ILE A 483 8.01 16.87 5.54
C ILE A 483 8.92 17.96 6.11
N ILE A 484 9.43 17.72 7.31
CA ILE A 484 10.48 18.51 7.96
C ILE A 484 11.74 17.64 8.10
N PRO A 485 12.86 18.02 7.46
CA PRO A 485 13.20 19.35 6.93
C PRO A 485 12.46 19.70 5.63
N ARG A 486 12.15 20.99 5.48
CA ARG A 486 11.38 21.53 4.36
C ARG A 486 12.02 21.25 3.01
N GLY A 487 11.16 20.98 2.00
CA GLY A 487 11.53 20.76 0.62
C GLY A 487 11.72 19.29 0.27
N ASP A 488 11.71 18.39 1.26
CA ASP A 488 11.62 16.96 1.00
C ASP A 488 10.15 16.55 0.82
N TYR A 489 9.92 15.39 0.25
CA TYR A 489 8.60 14.85 -0.05
C TYR A 489 8.44 13.46 0.55
N HIS A 490 7.20 13.07 0.87
CA HIS A 490 6.88 11.79 1.56
C HIS A 490 7.42 10.55 0.84
N TYR A 491 7.64 10.60 -0.47
CA TYR A 491 8.04 9.42 -1.25
C TYR A 491 9.42 9.56 -1.88
N SER A 492 10.23 10.53 -1.41
CA SER A 492 11.63 10.68 -1.81
C SER A 492 12.51 9.52 -1.33
N GLN A 493 13.73 9.40 -1.87
CA GLN A 493 14.70 8.40 -1.42
C GLN A 493 15.00 8.50 0.08
N SER A 494 15.17 9.70 0.61
CA SER A 494 15.46 9.95 2.03
C SER A 494 14.31 9.47 2.92
N MET A 495 13.08 9.77 2.54
CA MET A 495 11.89 9.36 3.29
C MET A 495 11.66 7.85 3.24
N ASN A 496 11.84 7.23 2.08
CA ASN A 496 11.73 5.77 1.97
C ASN A 496 12.80 5.06 2.82
N ASN A 497 14.00 5.63 2.92
CA ASN A 497 15.04 5.15 3.84
C ASN A 497 14.63 5.33 5.30
N HIS A 498 14.00 6.47 5.65
CA HIS A 498 13.50 6.72 7.00
C HIS A 498 12.40 5.71 7.40
N TYR A 499 11.40 5.47 6.54
CA TYR A 499 10.33 4.51 6.84
C TYR A 499 10.88 3.09 7.09
N LEU A 500 11.81 2.67 6.25
CA LEU A 500 12.47 1.38 6.42
C LEU A 500 13.32 1.34 7.70
N TYR A 501 14.04 2.42 8.01
CA TYR A 501 14.82 2.55 9.24
C TYR A 501 13.92 2.45 10.48
N ALA A 502 12.78 3.13 10.51
CA ALA A 502 11.83 3.07 11.62
C ALA A 502 11.30 1.64 11.85
N VAL A 503 10.99 0.91 10.78
CA VAL A 503 10.58 -0.51 10.85
C VAL A 503 11.71 -1.40 11.39
N GLN A 504 12.95 -1.15 10.97
CA GLN A 504 14.13 -1.91 11.44
C GLN A 504 14.46 -1.63 12.91
N GLU A 505 14.36 -0.38 13.34
CA GLU A 505 14.56 -0.02 14.77
C GLU A 505 13.45 -0.64 15.63
N ALA A 506 12.19 -0.56 15.20
CA ALA A 506 11.07 -1.19 15.88
C ALA A 506 11.29 -2.72 16.03
N ALA A 507 11.81 -3.39 15.00
CA ALA A 507 12.10 -4.82 15.05
C ALA A 507 13.14 -5.19 16.14
N LYS A 508 14.13 -4.34 16.39
CA LYS A 508 15.12 -4.54 17.46
C LYS A 508 14.49 -4.52 18.86
N HIS A 509 13.40 -3.79 19.01
CA HIS A 509 12.61 -3.68 20.24
C HIS A 509 11.41 -4.63 20.28
N HIS A 510 11.27 -5.55 19.32
CA HIS A 510 10.14 -6.46 19.17
C HIS A 510 8.78 -5.74 19.05
N ILE A 511 8.73 -4.66 18.25
CA ILE A 511 7.56 -3.83 18.04
C ILE A 511 7.05 -4.00 16.61
N MET A 512 5.76 -4.27 16.46
CA MET A 512 5.05 -4.27 15.19
C MET A 512 4.71 -2.83 14.78
N VAL A 513 4.75 -2.55 13.48
CA VAL A 513 4.54 -1.21 12.94
C VAL A 513 3.32 -1.16 12.03
N ASN A 514 2.46 -0.17 12.28
CA ASN A 514 1.39 0.29 11.40
C ASN A 514 1.74 1.72 10.95
N ALA A 515 2.17 1.89 9.70
CA ALA A 515 2.69 3.17 9.20
C ALA A 515 1.61 3.91 8.40
N HIS A 516 1.15 5.08 8.91
CA HIS A 516 0.23 5.98 8.21
C HIS A 516 1.00 7.04 7.42
N GLU A 517 0.41 7.61 6.36
CA GLU A 517 0.97 8.56 5.39
C GLU A 517 2.30 8.11 4.72
N ALA A 518 2.88 7.01 5.15
CA ALA A 518 4.10 6.45 4.57
C ALA A 518 3.87 6.00 3.10
N VAL A 519 4.97 5.75 2.38
CA VAL A 519 4.89 5.26 1.00
C VAL A 519 4.11 3.94 0.93
N ARG A 520 3.35 3.76 -0.14
CA ARG A 520 2.60 2.53 -0.45
C ARG A 520 3.49 1.28 -0.37
N PRO A 521 2.94 0.12 0.00
CA PRO A 521 3.73 -1.10 0.16
C PRO A 521 4.26 -1.63 -1.17
N THR A 522 5.45 -2.19 -1.09
CA THR A 522 6.19 -2.79 -2.21
C THR A 522 6.70 -4.20 -1.87
N GLY A 523 6.02 -4.89 -0.97
CA GLY A 523 6.36 -6.25 -0.55
C GLY A 523 7.39 -6.33 0.57
N LEU A 524 7.81 -5.21 1.15
CA LEU A 524 8.82 -5.19 2.23
C LEU A 524 8.38 -5.96 3.48
N CYS A 525 7.09 -6.22 3.66
CA CYS A 525 6.56 -7.06 4.73
C CYS A 525 7.02 -8.54 4.63
N ARG A 526 7.51 -9.02 3.48
CA ARG A 526 8.21 -10.31 3.40
C ARG A 526 9.56 -10.26 4.13
N THR A 527 10.32 -9.18 3.93
CA THR A 527 11.66 -9.01 4.51
C THR A 527 11.58 -8.57 5.97
N TRP A 528 10.59 -7.73 6.29
CA TRP A 528 10.35 -7.16 7.60
C TRP A 528 8.88 -7.40 8.02
N PRO A 529 8.53 -8.62 8.46
CA PRO A 529 7.15 -8.98 8.76
C PRO A 529 6.55 -8.28 9.99
N ASN A 530 7.34 -7.51 10.74
CA ASN A 530 6.84 -6.60 11.76
C ASN A 530 6.16 -5.34 11.17
N LEU A 531 6.27 -5.07 9.87
CA LEU A 531 5.44 -4.10 9.15
C LEU A 531 4.08 -4.75 8.87
N VAL A 532 3.16 -4.67 9.83
CA VAL A 532 1.87 -5.36 9.82
C VAL A 532 0.74 -4.52 9.24
N GLY A 533 0.91 -3.21 9.15
CA GLY A 533 -0.07 -2.28 8.60
C GLY A 533 0.59 -1.08 7.95
N ASN A 534 -0.13 -0.50 7.01
CA ASN A 534 0.22 0.74 6.35
C ASN A 534 -1.07 1.35 5.80
N GLU A 535 -1.25 2.67 5.85
CA GLU A 535 -2.45 3.30 5.29
C GLU A 535 -2.31 3.54 3.79
N SER A 536 -1.55 4.54 3.40
CA SER A 536 -1.18 4.92 2.02
C SER A 536 -2.32 4.89 0.99
N ALA A 537 -3.54 5.16 1.41
CA ALA A 537 -4.72 5.37 0.59
C ALA A 537 -5.85 5.87 1.47
N ARG A 538 -6.92 6.36 0.86
CA ARG A 538 -8.11 6.80 1.57
C ARG A 538 -8.75 5.64 2.34
N GLY A 539 -8.77 5.74 3.69
CA GLY A 539 -9.39 4.80 4.62
C GLY A 539 -10.77 5.25 5.09
N THR A 540 -11.27 4.59 6.14
CA THR A 540 -12.60 4.88 6.73
C THR A 540 -12.73 6.31 7.27
N GLU A 541 -11.63 6.97 7.69
CA GLU A 541 -11.70 8.34 8.23
C GLU A 541 -12.33 9.32 7.25
N TYR A 542 -12.12 9.13 5.94
CA TYR A 542 -12.71 9.98 4.90
C TYR A 542 -14.24 9.91 4.86
N GLU A 543 -14.84 8.84 5.38
CA GLU A 543 -16.29 8.74 5.52
C GLU A 543 -16.86 9.78 6.51
N ALA A 544 -16.05 10.28 7.44
CA ALA A 544 -16.42 11.39 8.31
C ALA A 544 -16.37 12.77 7.63
N PHE A 545 -15.74 12.87 6.47
CA PHE A 545 -15.60 14.13 5.74
C PHE A 545 -16.59 14.20 4.57
N TYR A 546 -16.31 13.51 3.49
CA TYR A 546 -17.17 13.50 2.29
C TYR A 546 -17.49 12.09 1.80
N GLY A 547 -16.89 11.11 2.43
CA GLY A 547 -17.02 9.71 2.10
C GLY A 547 -16.26 9.29 0.84
N SER A 548 -16.37 8.02 0.57
CA SER A 548 -15.96 7.39 -0.69
C SER A 548 -17.15 6.67 -1.28
N ASN A 549 -17.24 6.55 -2.60
CA ASN A 549 -18.28 5.73 -3.20
C ASN A 549 -18.05 4.25 -2.84
N PRO A 550 -19.09 3.41 -2.74
CA PRO A 550 -18.95 2.00 -2.38
C PRO A 550 -17.96 1.22 -3.24
N ASN A 551 -17.80 1.57 -4.53
CA ASN A 551 -16.84 0.95 -5.43
C ASN A 551 -15.37 1.09 -4.97
N HIS A 552 -15.06 2.10 -4.16
CA HIS A 552 -13.71 2.32 -3.62
C HIS A 552 -13.17 1.06 -2.90
N THR A 553 -14.01 0.42 -2.07
CA THR A 553 -13.64 -0.75 -1.29
C THR A 553 -13.40 -2.01 -2.12
N VAL A 554 -13.90 -2.07 -3.35
CA VAL A 554 -13.65 -3.15 -4.32
C VAL A 554 -12.67 -2.77 -5.43
N ILE A 555 -12.09 -1.56 -5.35
CA ILE A 555 -10.93 -1.13 -6.16
C ILE A 555 -9.63 -1.33 -5.38
N LEU A 556 -9.61 -0.97 -4.10
CA LEU A 556 -8.39 -1.03 -3.26
C LEU A 556 -7.66 -2.38 -3.32
N PRO A 557 -8.34 -3.56 -3.29
CA PRO A 557 -7.65 -4.83 -3.40
C PRO A 557 -6.86 -5.01 -4.72
N PHE A 558 -7.30 -4.39 -5.81
CA PHE A 558 -6.60 -4.43 -7.10
C PHE A 558 -5.51 -3.37 -7.26
N THR A 559 -5.48 -2.37 -6.39
CA THR A 559 -4.53 -1.26 -6.44
C THR A 559 -3.68 -1.23 -5.17
N ARG A 560 -4.17 -0.59 -4.11
CA ARG A 560 -3.45 -0.32 -2.87
C ARG A 560 -2.93 -1.58 -2.15
N PHE A 561 -3.65 -2.69 -2.21
CA PHE A 561 -3.23 -3.95 -1.57
C PHE A 561 -2.17 -4.73 -2.35
N GLN A 562 -1.83 -4.30 -3.57
CA GLN A 562 -0.72 -4.88 -4.30
C GLN A 562 0.60 -4.56 -3.58
N GLY A 563 1.25 -5.58 -3.05
CA GLY A 563 2.51 -5.43 -2.32
C GLY A 563 2.42 -5.38 -0.79
N GLY A 564 1.22 -5.31 -0.19
CA GLY A 564 1.10 -5.40 1.26
C GLY A 564 -0.24 -4.98 1.86
N PRO A 565 -0.43 -5.22 3.16
CA PRO A 565 -1.67 -4.95 3.86
C PRO A 565 -1.97 -3.46 3.99
N MET A 566 -3.24 -3.13 4.20
CA MET A 566 -3.70 -1.78 4.52
C MET A 566 -4.38 -1.76 5.88
N ASP A 567 -4.13 -0.72 6.66
CA ASP A 567 -4.96 -0.34 7.80
C ASP A 567 -6.14 0.50 7.29
N TYR A 568 -7.15 -0.18 6.74
CA TYR A 568 -8.35 0.47 6.20
C TYR A 568 -9.28 0.99 7.29
N THR A 569 -9.14 0.50 8.54
CA THR A 569 -9.99 0.80 9.69
C THR A 569 -11.47 0.44 9.48
N PRO A 570 -11.82 -0.83 9.16
CA PRO A 570 -13.19 -1.26 8.96
C PRO A 570 -13.97 -1.33 10.27
N GLY A 571 -15.28 -1.60 10.17
CA GLY A 571 -16.12 -1.98 11.32
C GLY A 571 -17.00 -0.87 11.87
N VAL A 572 -17.16 0.25 11.17
CA VAL A 572 -18.16 1.26 11.55
C VAL A 572 -19.55 0.73 11.21
N LEU A 573 -20.28 0.25 12.23
CA LEU A 573 -21.61 -0.36 12.06
C LEU A 573 -22.75 0.68 12.18
N GLU A 574 -22.57 1.72 12.99
CA GLU A 574 -23.50 2.85 13.00
C GLU A 574 -23.11 3.81 11.85
N THR A 575 -23.52 3.45 10.65
CA THR A 575 -23.12 4.10 9.41
C THR A 575 -23.72 5.50 9.22
N ARG A 576 -24.75 5.86 9.99
CA ARG A 576 -25.39 7.17 9.92
C ARG A 576 -24.86 8.09 10.99
N LEU A 577 -23.82 8.85 10.66
CA LEU A 577 -23.13 9.73 11.62
C LEU A 577 -24.06 10.84 12.14
N GLU A 578 -25.00 11.33 11.31
CA GLU A 578 -26.00 12.31 11.67
C GLU A 578 -26.92 11.89 12.85
N ASN A 579 -27.03 10.59 13.15
CA ASN A 579 -27.84 10.09 14.24
C ASN A 579 -27.20 10.28 15.63
N TRP A 580 -25.88 10.51 15.70
CA TRP A 580 -25.15 10.50 16.96
C TRP A 580 -23.98 11.48 17.05
N SER A 581 -23.66 12.17 15.97
CA SER A 581 -22.54 13.10 15.81
C SER A 581 -23.06 14.45 15.29
N GLU A 582 -22.28 15.50 15.43
CA GLU A 582 -22.53 16.77 14.76
C GLU A 582 -22.25 16.70 13.25
N ASN A 583 -21.55 15.68 12.81
CA ASN A 583 -21.26 15.38 11.44
C ASN A 583 -22.53 14.89 10.71
N GLN A 584 -22.83 15.48 9.57
CA GLN A 584 -24.04 15.16 8.78
C GLN A 584 -23.77 14.17 7.65
N HIS A 585 -22.64 13.44 7.71
CA HIS A 585 -22.25 12.46 6.69
C HIS A 585 -22.76 11.06 7.00
N ILE A 586 -22.64 10.17 6.04
CA ILE A 586 -22.91 8.75 6.16
C ILE A 586 -21.68 7.94 5.73
N VAL A 587 -21.47 6.79 6.32
CA VAL A 587 -20.49 5.80 5.83
C VAL A 587 -21.15 5.02 4.69
N HIS A 588 -20.61 5.09 3.47
CA HIS A 588 -21.26 4.60 2.24
C HIS A 588 -21.18 3.06 2.10
N THR A 589 -21.82 2.36 3.03
CA THR A 589 -21.87 0.89 3.08
C THR A 589 -23.09 0.41 3.87
N THR A 590 -23.44 -0.87 3.75
CA THR A 590 -24.33 -1.54 4.69
C THR A 590 -23.56 -2.07 5.90
N VAL A 591 -24.25 -2.39 6.99
CA VAL A 591 -23.65 -3.07 8.16
C VAL A 591 -22.91 -4.34 7.74
N VAL A 592 -23.53 -5.18 6.90
CA VAL A 592 -22.91 -6.42 6.44
C VAL A 592 -21.77 -6.17 5.46
N GLY A 593 -21.86 -5.10 4.68
CA GLY A 593 -20.74 -4.64 3.85
C GLY A 593 -19.48 -4.35 4.67
N GLN A 594 -19.63 -3.76 5.88
CA GLN A 594 -18.51 -3.57 6.82
C GLN A 594 -17.95 -4.89 7.34
N LEU A 595 -18.79 -5.87 7.64
CA LEU A 595 -18.33 -7.19 8.06
C LEU A 595 -17.53 -7.90 6.96
N ALA A 596 -17.97 -7.78 5.70
CA ALA A 596 -17.30 -8.38 4.55
C ALA A 596 -15.86 -7.87 4.37
N LEU A 597 -15.58 -6.62 4.73
CA LEU A 597 -14.26 -6.00 4.57
C LEU A 597 -13.16 -6.76 5.34
N TYR A 598 -13.48 -7.36 6.50
CA TYR A 598 -12.51 -8.16 7.26
C TYR A 598 -11.97 -9.38 6.50
N VAL A 599 -12.70 -9.84 5.48
CA VAL A 599 -12.28 -10.96 4.64
C VAL A 599 -11.77 -10.47 3.27
N VAL A 600 -12.45 -9.48 2.67
CA VAL A 600 -12.09 -8.94 1.35
C VAL A 600 -10.74 -8.24 1.40
N MET A 601 -10.49 -7.43 2.43
CA MET A 601 -9.23 -6.72 2.65
C MET A 601 -8.29 -7.56 3.51
N CYS A 602 -7.35 -8.25 2.87
CA CYS A 602 -6.39 -9.10 3.60
C CYS A 602 -5.37 -8.25 4.35
N SER A 603 -5.51 -8.16 5.66
CA SER A 603 -4.57 -7.48 6.54
C SER A 603 -4.42 -8.23 7.86
N PRO A 604 -3.20 -8.41 8.40
CA PRO A 604 -3.01 -9.01 9.72
C PRO A 604 -3.35 -8.04 10.85
N LEU A 605 -3.61 -6.78 10.53
CA LEU A 605 -4.04 -5.74 11.46
C LEU A 605 -5.39 -5.22 11.02
N GLN A 606 -6.44 -5.39 11.87
CA GLN A 606 -7.80 -4.98 11.55
C GLN A 606 -8.43 -4.25 12.73
N MET A 607 -8.98 -3.09 12.47
CA MET A 607 -9.65 -2.28 13.47
C MET A 607 -11.14 -2.64 13.61
N ALA A 608 -11.66 -2.62 14.82
CA ALA A 608 -13.07 -2.42 15.10
C ALA A 608 -13.25 -0.92 15.35
N ALA A 609 -13.50 -0.15 14.29
CA ALA A 609 -13.29 1.30 14.27
C ALA A 609 -14.40 2.10 14.95
N ASP A 610 -15.61 1.54 15.11
CA ASP A 610 -16.74 2.23 15.71
C ASP A 610 -16.61 2.37 17.24
N LEU A 611 -17.46 3.21 17.81
CA LEU A 611 -17.48 3.44 19.24
C LEU A 611 -18.10 2.25 19.99
N PRO A 612 -17.64 1.93 21.21
CA PRO A 612 -18.21 0.85 22.02
C PRO A 612 -19.74 0.91 22.15
N GLN A 613 -20.30 2.10 22.40
CA GLN A 613 -21.77 2.28 22.55
C GLN A 613 -22.54 2.08 21.23
N ASN A 614 -21.91 2.29 20.07
CA ASN A 614 -22.54 2.04 18.78
C ASN A 614 -22.65 0.54 18.53
N TYR A 615 -21.61 -0.22 18.86
CA TYR A 615 -21.62 -1.68 18.75
C TYR A 615 -22.71 -2.35 19.59
N GLU A 616 -23.12 -1.77 20.73
CA GLU A 616 -24.19 -2.32 21.56
C GLU A 616 -25.50 -2.52 20.78
N LYS A 617 -25.73 -1.77 19.73
CA LYS A 617 -26.89 -1.89 18.83
C LYS A 617 -26.82 -3.08 17.87
N PHE A 618 -25.62 -3.63 17.64
CA PHE A 618 -25.30 -4.59 16.58
C PHE A 618 -24.52 -5.81 17.10
N MET A 619 -24.68 -6.19 18.37
CA MET A 619 -23.88 -7.26 19.00
C MET A 619 -24.04 -8.62 18.31
N ASP A 620 -25.16 -8.88 17.66
CA ASP A 620 -25.39 -10.07 16.84
C ASP A 620 -24.56 -10.06 15.55
N ALA A 621 -24.47 -8.93 14.86
CA ALA A 621 -23.59 -8.73 13.72
C ALA A 621 -22.11 -8.66 14.13
N TYR A 622 -21.81 -8.00 15.25
CA TYR A 622 -20.47 -7.90 15.83
C TYR A 622 -19.84 -9.27 16.12
N GLN A 623 -20.65 -10.30 16.33
CA GLN A 623 -20.16 -11.67 16.52
C GLN A 623 -19.27 -12.13 15.37
N PHE A 624 -19.49 -11.67 14.13
CA PHE A 624 -18.61 -11.96 13.01
C PHE A 624 -17.21 -11.35 13.23
N ILE A 625 -17.12 -10.11 13.72
CA ILE A 625 -15.84 -9.44 14.01
C ILE A 625 -15.05 -10.20 15.09
N ARG A 626 -15.74 -10.78 16.08
CA ARG A 626 -15.10 -11.63 17.09
C ARG A 626 -14.51 -12.90 16.47
N ASP A 627 -15.26 -13.54 15.58
CA ASP A 627 -14.96 -14.88 15.07
C ASP A 627 -13.95 -14.87 13.93
N VAL A 628 -13.92 -13.83 13.08
CA VAL A 628 -13.12 -13.80 11.86
C VAL A 628 -11.63 -13.87 12.18
N ALA A 629 -10.89 -14.72 11.45
CA ALA A 629 -9.44 -14.78 11.53
C ALA A 629 -8.79 -13.63 10.73
N LEU A 630 -7.51 -13.35 11.01
CA LEU A 630 -6.71 -12.34 10.32
C LEU A 630 -5.48 -12.91 9.58
N ASP A 631 -5.22 -14.22 9.75
CA ASP A 631 -4.10 -14.91 9.12
C ASP A 631 -4.60 -16.21 8.49
N TRP A 632 -4.07 -16.58 7.32
CA TRP A 632 -4.71 -17.54 6.47
C TRP A 632 -3.76 -18.63 5.96
N ASP A 633 -4.28 -19.85 5.86
CA ASP A 633 -3.58 -20.97 5.21
C ASP A 633 -3.88 -21.04 3.71
N ASP A 634 -5.04 -20.53 3.28
CA ASP A 634 -5.47 -20.54 1.88
C ASP A 634 -6.47 -19.41 1.60
N SER A 635 -6.45 -18.89 0.36
CA SER A 635 -7.37 -17.88 -0.13
C SER A 635 -7.87 -18.26 -1.53
N ARG A 636 -9.20 -18.28 -1.70
CA ARG A 636 -9.88 -18.65 -2.95
C ARG A 636 -10.74 -17.49 -3.42
N TYR A 637 -10.30 -16.79 -4.45
CA TYR A 637 -11.08 -15.74 -5.08
C TYR A 637 -12.12 -16.39 -5.98
N ILE A 638 -13.40 -16.23 -5.63
CA ILE A 638 -14.54 -16.92 -6.27
C ILE A 638 -15.04 -16.11 -7.44
N ASP A 639 -15.22 -14.80 -7.23
CA ASP A 639 -15.70 -13.87 -8.24
C ASP A 639 -15.08 -12.50 -8.02
N ALA A 640 -14.67 -11.78 -9.09
CA ALA A 640 -14.06 -10.47 -8.94
C ALA A 640 -14.08 -9.68 -10.27
N GLU A 641 -14.40 -8.38 -10.17
CA GLU A 641 -14.20 -7.39 -11.22
C GLU A 641 -13.79 -6.05 -10.55
N PRO A 642 -12.69 -5.41 -10.96
CA PRO A 642 -12.23 -4.17 -10.34
C PRO A 642 -13.29 -3.09 -10.33
N GLY A 643 -13.62 -2.58 -9.12
CA GLY A 643 -14.58 -1.52 -8.93
C GLY A 643 -16.05 -1.93 -9.07
N GLU A 644 -16.34 -3.22 -9.17
CA GLU A 644 -17.70 -3.73 -9.26
C GLU A 644 -18.01 -4.69 -8.11
N TYR A 645 -17.22 -5.76 -7.95
CA TYR A 645 -17.43 -6.73 -6.86
C TYR A 645 -16.19 -7.59 -6.59
N ILE A 646 -16.15 -8.17 -5.38
CA ILE A 646 -15.18 -9.18 -4.96
C ILE A 646 -15.87 -10.18 -4.03
N THR A 647 -15.69 -11.47 -4.31
CA THR A 647 -16.06 -12.58 -3.41
C THR A 647 -14.83 -13.45 -3.17
N VAL A 648 -14.45 -13.64 -1.91
CA VAL A 648 -13.29 -14.44 -1.53
C VAL A 648 -13.61 -15.34 -0.33
N ALA A 649 -13.11 -16.57 -0.36
CA ALA A 649 -13.10 -17.50 0.77
C ALA A 649 -11.68 -17.70 1.28
N ARG A 650 -11.48 -17.64 2.61
CA ARG A 650 -10.17 -17.77 3.25
C ARG A 650 -10.21 -18.81 4.35
N LYS A 651 -9.21 -19.71 4.37
CA LYS A 651 -9.03 -20.71 5.42
C LYS A 651 -8.22 -20.13 6.56
N ALA A 652 -8.77 -20.11 7.76
CA ALA A 652 -8.07 -19.61 8.94
C ALA A 652 -6.84 -20.48 9.27
N LYS A 653 -5.70 -19.84 9.51
CA LYS A 653 -4.42 -20.48 9.73
C LYS A 653 -4.47 -21.50 10.87
N GLY A 654 -3.95 -22.69 10.60
CA GLY A 654 -3.87 -23.78 11.58
C GLY A 654 -5.21 -24.41 11.96
N THR A 655 -6.30 -24.10 11.24
CA THR A 655 -7.64 -24.65 11.50
C THR A 655 -8.28 -25.20 10.22
N ASP A 656 -9.47 -25.80 10.35
CA ASP A 656 -10.29 -26.19 9.20
C ASP A 656 -11.47 -25.24 8.97
N ASN A 657 -11.50 -24.10 9.70
CA ASN A 657 -12.54 -23.10 9.55
C ASN A 657 -12.27 -22.21 8.34
N TRP A 658 -13.35 -21.77 7.70
CA TRP A 658 -13.30 -20.84 6.58
C TRP A 658 -14.13 -19.60 6.85
N PHE A 659 -13.75 -18.51 6.23
CA PHE A 659 -14.51 -17.27 6.22
C PHE A 659 -14.69 -16.79 4.79
N ILE A 660 -15.90 -16.33 4.44
CA ILE A 660 -16.20 -15.83 3.11
C ILE A 660 -16.68 -14.40 3.24
N GLY A 661 -16.13 -13.51 2.42
CA GLY A 661 -16.59 -12.13 2.27
C GLY A 661 -16.97 -11.85 0.83
N GLY A 662 -18.13 -11.23 0.63
CA GLY A 662 -18.56 -10.66 -0.65
C GLY A 662 -18.88 -9.18 -0.46
N LYS A 663 -18.40 -8.33 -1.36
CA LYS A 663 -18.59 -6.87 -1.34
C LYS A 663 -18.80 -6.36 -2.75
N CYS A 664 -19.69 -5.39 -2.94
CA CYS A 664 -20.01 -4.82 -4.24
C CYS A 664 -20.05 -3.28 -4.25
N ASP A 665 -20.18 -2.74 -5.46
CA ASP A 665 -20.35 -1.33 -5.77
C ASP A 665 -21.78 -0.83 -5.49
N GLU A 666 -22.12 0.34 -6.02
CA GLU A 666 -23.42 1.02 -5.86
C GLU A 666 -24.59 0.28 -6.52
N LYS A 667 -24.33 -0.73 -7.39
CA LYS A 667 -25.35 -1.42 -8.17
C LYS A 667 -25.87 -2.69 -7.50
N GLY A 668 -25.11 -3.25 -6.56
CA GLY A 668 -25.39 -4.56 -6.00
C GLY A 668 -24.91 -5.71 -6.91
N HIS A 669 -24.78 -6.91 -6.34
CA HIS A 669 -24.28 -8.08 -7.05
C HIS A 669 -24.99 -9.38 -6.64
N LYS A 670 -24.87 -10.41 -7.49
CA LYS A 670 -25.36 -11.76 -7.21
C LYS A 670 -24.29 -12.78 -7.57
N VAL A 671 -24.03 -13.69 -6.65
CA VAL A 671 -22.99 -14.70 -6.82
C VAL A 671 -23.45 -16.07 -6.33
N ASP A 672 -23.08 -17.11 -7.06
CA ASP A 672 -23.23 -18.52 -6.65
C ASP A 672 -21.90 -18.99 -6.04
N VAL A 673 -21.81 -18.99 -4.71
CA VAL A 673 -20.64 -19.43 -3.95
C VAL A 673 -20.62 -20.94 -3.88
N LYS A 674 -19.82 -21.59 -4.72
CA LYS A 674 -19.60 -23.04 -4.70
C LYS A 674 -18.61 -23.40 -3.60
N LEU A 675 -19.00 -24.33 -2.72
CA LEU A 675 -18.17 -24.73 -1.59
C LEU A 675 -17.22 -25.90 -1.91
N ASP A 676 -16.68 -25.94 -3.14
CA ASP A 676 -15.80 -27.01 -3.62
C ASP A 676 -14.45 -27.05 -2.89
N PHE A 677 -14.07 -25.96 -2.24
CA PHE A 677 -12.83 -25.83 -1.46
C PHE A 677 -12.92 -26.48 -0.06
N LEU A 678 -14.10 -26.88 0.40
CA LEU A 678 -14.27 -27.55 1.68
C LEU A 678 -13.76 -29.01 1.63
N GLU A 679 -13.42 -29.55 2.79
CA GLU A 679 -12.94 -30.91 2.92
C GLU A 679 -14.07 -31.93 2.63
N LYS A 680 -13.76 -32.91 1.77
CA LYS A 680 -14.72 -33.95 1.39
C LYS A 680 -15.16 -34.79 2.58
N GLY A 681 -16.47 -34.90 2.78
CA GLY A 681 -17.06 -35.72 3.83
C GLY A 681 -17.17 -35.04 5.19
N ARG A 682 -16.65 -33.81 5.32
CA ARG A 682 -16.74 -33.00 6.53
C ARG A 682 -17.95 -32.08 6.47
N LYS A 683 -18.64 -31.91 7.58
CA LYS A 683 -19.73 -30.96 7.76
C LYS A 683 -19.23 -29.66 8.36
N TYR A 684 -19.88 -28.57 8.00
CA TYR A 684 -19.57 -27.23 8.52
C TYR A 684 -20.86 -26.56 8.99
N GLU A 685 -20.79 -25.89 10.14
CA GLU A 685 -21.83 -24.92 10.52
C GLU A 685 -21.54 -23.61 9.80
N ALA A 686 -22.45 -23.19 8.95
CA ALA A 686 -22.42 -21.90 8.28
C ALA A 686 -23.28 -20.89 9.04
N ILE A 687 -22.67 -19.79 9.51
CA ILE A 687 -23.36 -18.60 9.98
C ILE A 687 -23.24 -17.54 8.89
N ILE A 688 -24.36 -17.15 8.31
CA ILE A 688 -24.45 -16.28 7.15
C ILE A 688 -25.03 -14.95 7.58
N TYR A 689 -24.25 -13.90 7.48
CA TYR A 689 -24.64 -12.51 7.62
C TYR A 689 -24.84 -11.95 6.22
N ALA A 690 -26.04 -11.52 5.88
CA ALA A 690 -26.38 -11.06 4.54
C ALA A 690 -27.26 -9.82 4.60
N ASP A 691 -27.11 -8.95 3.60
CA ASP A 691 -28.05 -7.85 3.39
C ASP A 691 -29.48 -8.37 3.28
N ASP A 692 -30.44 -7.71 3.94
CA ASP A 692 -31.87 -7.92 3.68
C ASP A 692 -32.22 -7.40 2.29
N LYS A 693 -33.30 -7.93 1.72
CA LYS A 693 -33.82 -7.47 0.41
C LYS A 693 -34.16 -5.98 0.32
N THR A 694 -34.30 -5.31 1.47
CA THR A 694 -34.56 -3.86 1.57
C THR A 694 -33.32 -3.07 1.88
N ALA A 695 -32.17 -3.71 2.01
CA ALA A 695 -30.91 -3.04 2.33
C ALA A 695 -30.46 -2.13 1.18
N ASN A 696 -29.86 -1.02 1.54
CA ASN A 696 -29.26 -0.06 0.62
C ASN A 696 -28.37 0.88 1.43
N TYR A 697 -27.16 1.14 0.97
CA TYR A 697 -26.17 1.93 1.72
C TYR A 697 -26.63 3.36 2.04
N GLU A 698 -27.49 3.98 1.20
CA GLU A 698 -27.98 5.34 1.43
C GLU A 698 -29.24 5.36 2.30
N THR A 699 -30.19 4.47 2.02
CA THR A 699 -31.56 4.59 2.54
C THR A 699 -31.87 3.62 3.67
N ASN A 700 -31.22 2.46 3.73
CA ASN A 700 -31.48 1.42 4.72
C ASN A 700 -30.25 0.54 5.01
N PRO A 701 -29.14 1.11 5.52
CA PRO A 701 -27.87 0.39 5.66
C PRO A 701 -27.88 -0.69 6.76
N ALA A 702 -28.77 -0.59 7.75
CA ALA A 702 -28.85 -1.49 8.89
C ALA A 702 -29.80 -2.69 8.67
N ALA A 703 -30.33 -2.87 7.48
CA ALA A 703 -31.20 -4.00 7.18
C ALA A 703 -30.36 -5.25 6.80
N TYR A 704 -30.31 -6.20 7.72
CA TYR A 704 -29.57 -7.46 7.49
C TYR A 704 -30.31 -8.66 8.10
N THR A 705 -29.87 -9.85 7.72
CA THR A 705 -30.34 -11.13 8.24
C THR A 705 -29.17 -12.00 8.68
N ILE A 706 -29.36 -12.77 9.75
CA ILE A 706 -28.40 -13.78 10.20
C ILE A 706 -29.08 -15.14 10.14
N THR A 707 -28.49 -16.08 9.38
CA THR A 707 -29.02 -17.44 9.24
C THR A 707 -27.96 -18.48 9.56
N LYS A 708 -28.40 -19.63 10.11
CA LYS A 708 -27.52 -20.76 10.38
C LYS A 708 -27.98 -21.99 9.60
N LYS A 709 -27.02 -22.72 9.03
CA LYS A 709 -27.29 -24.00 8.39
C LYS A 709 -26.06 -24.88 8.35
N THR A 710 -26.24 -26.18 8.19
CA THR A 710 -25.14 -27.12 7.93
C THR A 710 -24.89 -27.20 6.44
N VAL A 711 -23.62 -27.14 6.04
CA VAL A 711 -23.17 -27.26 4.65
C VAL A 711 -22.05 -28.29 4.50
N ASN A 712 -21.81 -28.73 3.27
CA ASN A 712 -20.78 -29.69 2.89
C ASN A 712 -20.07 -29.24 1.63
N GLN A 713 -18.97 -29.91 1.27
CA GLN A 713 -18.34 -29.75 -0.04
C GLN A 713 -19.37 -29.97 -1.17
N GLY A 714 -19.33 -29.10 -2.16
CA GLY A 714 -20.21 -29.15 -3.34
C GLY A 714 -21.56 -28.46 -3.17
N ASP A 715 -21.92 -28.04 -1.95
CA ASP A 715 -23.08 -27.14 -1.78
C ASP A 715 -22.84 -25.80 -2.46
N VAL A 716 -23.94 -25.13 -2.85
CA VAL A 716 -23.92 -23.80 -3.45
C VAL A 716 -24.71 -22.83 -2.58
N LEU A 717 -24.07 -21.75 -2.16
CA LEU A 717 -24.75 -20.66 -1.47
C LEU A 717 -25.06 -19.56 -2.50
N LYS A 718 -26.32 -19.30 -2.73
CA LYS A 718 -26.78 -18.21 -3.60
C LYS A 718 -26.85 -16.94 -2.78
N MET A 719 -25.96 -16.00 -3.04
CA MET A 719 -25.87 -14.74 -2.31
C MET A 719 -26.33 -13.58 -3.17
N THR A 720 -26.94 -12.60 -2.53
CA THR A 720 -27.33 -11.31 -3.14
C THR A 720 -26.79 -10.21 -2.27
N GLU A 721 -26.06 -9.31 -2.85
CA GLU A 721 -25.50 -8.12 -2.22
C GLU A 721 -26.36 -6.91 -2.60
N ALA A 722 -26.76 -6.11 -1.63
CA ALA A 722 -27.48 -4.87 -1.87
C ALA A 722 -26.54 -3.81 -2.47
N PRO A 723 -27.06 -2.72 -3.06
CA PRO A 723 -26.23 -1.56 -3.44
C PRO A 723 -25.35 -1.08 -2.27
N GLY A 724 -24.02 -1.03 -2.50
CA GLY A 724 -23.02 -0.71 -1.48
C GLY A 724 -22.85 -1.73 -0.37
N GLY A 725 -23.48 -2.87 -0.51
CA GLY A 725 -23.57 -3.89 0.51
C GLY A 725 -22.64 -5.08 0.34
N GLY A 726 -23.05 -6.20 0.95
CA GLY A 726 -22.23 -7.41 0.91
C GLY A 726 -22.82 -8.60 1.68
N PHE A 727 -21.98 -9.60 1.91
CA PHE A 727 -22.26 -10.69 2.85
C PHE A 727 -20.97 -11.16 3.51
N ALA A 728 -21.12 -11.72 4.72
CA ALA A 728 -20.03 -12.33 5.46
C ALA A 728 -20.48 -13.69 6.00
N ILE A 729 -19.63 -14.72 5.86
CA ILE A 729 -19.98 -16.09 6.27
C ILE A 729 -18.85 -16.67 7.10
N SER A 730 -19.18 -17.22 8.26
CA SER A 730 -18.31 -18.06 9.08
C SER A 730 -18.67 -19.53 8.83
N LEU A 731 -17.69 -20.35 8.46
CA LEU A 731 -17.82 -21.79 8.26
C LEU A 731 -16.99 -22.53 9.31
N LYS A 732 -17.63 -23.00 10.36
CA LYS A 732 -16.98 -23.74 11.43
C LYS A 732 -17.01 -25.24 11.14
N ALA A 733 -15.87 -25.90 11.11
CA ALA A 733 -15.75 -27.34 10.95
C ALA A 733 -16.40 -28.08 12.14
N LEU A 734 -17.23 -29.12 11.86
CA LEU A 734 -17.93 -29.93 12.84
C LEU A 734 -17.25 -31.28 13.06
#